data_7b9bbe38d758ef283492d4d75f86c03b
#
_entry.id   7b9bbe38d758ef283492d4d75f86c03b
#
_cell.length_a   1.000
_cell.length_b   1.000
_cell.length_c   1.000
_cell.angle_alpha   90.00
_cell.angle_beta   90.00
_cell.angle_gamma   90.00
#
_symmetry.space_group_name_H-M   'P 1'
#
loop_
_entity.id
_entity.type
_entity.pdbx_description
1 polymer ?
#
loop_
_entity_poly.entity_id
_entity_poly.type
_entity_poly.pdbx_seq_one_letter_code
_entity_poly.pdbx_strand_id
1 'polypeptide(L)'
;MDTFLVTERADMEARGWAELDFVLISGDAYVDHPSFAPAVIGRYLESKGYRVGIIAQPDWNDVNAFKKLGKPRLASLVTAGNLDSMLNKFTAAKKIRREDDYSPGGEAGHRPDRATLVYSNRMKEAFRDVPLIIGGIEASLRRFGHYDYWSDTVRRSILVDSKADVLIYGMGELQIIELAEALDQNRFEESLPNIRGICYMSKDIPSIDCVECPSFEEIKVDKMAFADAFRIQYDEQDPFYGRPIVQKHGDRYVVQNVPALPLTQEQMDAAYDLPYTRKWHPSYDDKGGVPALSEVQFSLVSQRGCFGSCSFCAITNHQGRIIQNRSHQSLIDEAKLMISMDDFKGYIHDVGGPTANFRHLACDKQAVFGACKGRTCAAPEPCENLNTNHDDYIALLRKLRKLKGVKKVFVRSGLRYDYVLADNNKAFVKELCQYHVSGQLKVAPEHVSKRVTTMMGKAGKEEFLTFKKWFEEANRELGKKQFLVPYFMSSHPGCTLEDAIELAEFLRDQHMYPEQVQDFIPTPGSLSTCMYYTGINPLDGKPVYVAKKGRDKAKQRALMQYKNIENYDLVKEALIEANRRDLIGFGPECLIPPRPIGQGKVQNQGRKKTGQSRGGQSRYARSGSPSQVNKTKGERKRRFTR
;
A
#
# COMPACT_ATOMS: atom_id res chain seq x y z
N MET A 1 -14.89 28.36 -7.88
CA MET A 1 -14.36 28.38 -6.51
C MET A 1 -14.07 26.95 -6.13
N ASP A 2 -12.83 26.69 -5.72
CA ASP A 2 -12.43 25.36 -5.23
C ASP A 2 -13.14 25.08 -3.91
N THR A 3 -14.26 24.41 -3.95
CA THR A 3 -15.04 24.12 -2.74
C THR A 3 -14.74 22.72 -2.25
N PHE A 4 -14.16 22.60 -1.04
CA PHE A 4 -14.02 21.32 -0.35
C PHE A 4 -15.39 20.73 0.03
N LEU A 5 -15.44 19.42 0.32
CA LEU A 5 -16.61 18.85 0.99
C LEU A 5 -16.82 19.55 2.34
N VAL A 6 -18.05 19.52 2.85
CA VAL A 6 -18.40 20.11 4.14
C VAL A 6 -17.59 19.48 5.27
N THR A 7 -16.95 20.33 6.09
CA THR A 7 -16.18 19.89 7.27
C THR A 7 -16.72 20.49 8.58
N GLU A 8 -17.52 21.55 8.48
CA GLU A 8 -18.12 22.27 9.62
C GLU A 8 -19.55 22.71 9.32
N ARG A 9 -20.28 23.11 10.37
CA ARG A 9 -21.64 23.60 10.22
C ARG A 9 -21.73 24.90 9.40
N ALA A 10 -20.73 25.76 9.51
CA ALA A 10 -20.66 26.98 8.71
C ALA A 10 -20.62 26.68 7.20
N ASP A 11 -19.98 25.58 6.78
CA ASP A 11 -20.01 25.15 5.38
C ASP A 11 -21.40 24.70 4.93
N MET A 12 -22.15 24.04 5.83
CA MET A 12 -23.57 23.66 5.57
C MET A 12 -24.43 24.89 5.41
N GLU A 13 -24.32 25.85 6.32
CA GLU A 13 -25.06 27.11 6.29
C GLU A 13 -24.76 27.90 5.02
N ALA A 14 -23.49 27.99 4.61
CA ALA A 14 -23.09 28.66 3.36
C ALA A 14 -23.69 28.01 2.10
N ARG A 15 -24.00 26.69 2.16
CA ARG A 15 -24.67 25.94 1.10
C ARG A 15 -26.21 25.90 1.24
N GLY A 16 -26.77 26.47 2.30
CA GLY A 16 -28.20 26.40 2.60
C GLY A 16 -28.66 24.98 3.00
N TRP A 17 -27.80 24.17 3.56
CA TRP A 17 -28.10 22.79 3.97
C TRP A 17 -28.41 22.71 5.46
N ALA A 18 -29.61 22.27 5.81
CA ALA A 18 -30.03 22.07 7.20
C ALA A 18 -29.48 20.73 7.76
N GLU A 19 -29.27 19.73 6.88
CA GLU A 19 -28.77 18.39 7.22
C GLU A 19 -27.92 17.82 6.09
N LEU A 20 -27.15 16.80 6.39
CA LEU A 20 -26.38 16.02 5.41
C LEU A 20 -27.06 14.67 5.15
N ASP A 21 -26.90 14.15 3.93
CA ASP A 21 -27.35 12.80 3.60
C ASP A 21 -26.35 11.77 4.12
N PHE A 22 -25.04 12.08 4.01
CA PHE A 22 -23.95 11.23 4.47
C PHE A 22 -22.93 12.02 5.30
N VAL A 23 -22.44 11.40 6.38
CA VAL A 23 -21.27 11.86 7.12
C VAL A 23 -20.18 10.79 7.02
N LEU A 24 -19.04 11.16 6.44
CA LEU A 24 -17.89 10.29 6.25
C LEU A 24 -16.85 10.55 7.34
N ILE A 25 -16.46 9.50 8.07
CA ILE A 25 -15.39 9.51 9.08
C ILE A 25 -14.14 8.92 8.48
N SER A 26 -13.04 9.67 8.50
CA SER A 26 -11.75 9.26 7.93
C SER A 26 -10.66 9.16 8.99
N GLY A 27 -9.83 8.11 8.90
CA GLY A 27 -8.59 8.01 9.67
C GLY A 27 -7.46 8.88 9.10
N ASP A 28 -7.54 9.34 7.86
CA ASP A 28 -6.61 10.31 7.27
C ASP A 28 -7.11 11.73 7.46
N ALA A 29 -6.20 12.69 7.52
CA ALA A 29 -6.51 14.11 7.32
C ALA A 29 -7.21 14.32 5.96
N TYR A 30 -8.06 15.32 5.85
CA TYR A 30 -8.82 15.55 4.61
C TYR A 30 -7.91 16.17 3.54
N VAL A 31 -7.65 15.39 2.53
CA VAL A 31 -7.01 15.81 1.28
C VAL A 31 -7.98 15.52 0.14
N ASP A 32 -8.40 16.57 -0.56
CA ASP A 32 -9.34 16.47 -1.67
C ASP A 32 -8.62 16.16 -2.98
N HIS A 33 -8.25 14.88 -3.15
CA HIS A 33 -7.45 14.40 -4.27
C HIS A 33 -7.90 13.00 -4.70
N PRO A 34 -7.88 12.65 -6.00
CA PRO A 34 -8.34 11.34 -6.50
C PRO A 34 -7.51 10.13 -6.01
N SER A 35 -6.39 10.36 -5.34
CA SER A 35 -5.62 9.30 -4.67
C SER A 35 -6.01 9.08 -3.20
N PHE A 36 -7.02 9.79 -2.68
CA PHE A 36 -7.52 9.65 -1.32
C PHE A 36 -8.94 9.11 -1.33
N ALA A 37 -9.12 7.90 -0.81
CA ALA A 37 -10.41 7.21 -0.81
C ALA A 37 -11.58 8.03 -0.23
N PRO A 38 -11.42 8.78 0.90
CA PRO A 38 -12.49 9.64 1.42
C PRO A 38 -12.94 10.71 0.44
N ALA A 39 -12.00 11.34 -0.29
CA ALA A 39 -12.32 12.32 -1.31
C ALA A 39 -13.07 11.69 -2.49
N VAL A 40 -12.60 10.52 -2.98
CA VAL A 40 -13.25 9.81 -4.09
C VAL A 40 -14.69 9.48 -3.74
N ILE A 41 -14.95 8.83 -2.61
CA ILE A 41 -16.30 8.43 -2.20
C ILE A 41 -17.19 9.65 -1.95
N GLY A 42 -16.69 10.68 -1.27
CA GLY A 42 -17.44 11.90 -0.99
C GLY A 42 -17.80 12.65 -2.27
N ARG A 43 -16.85 12.85 -3.18
CA ARG A 43 -17.08 13.51 -4.46
C ARG A 43 -18.01 12.72 -5.39
N TYR A 44 -17.91 11.39 -5.36
CA TYR A 44 -18.76 10.54 -6.17
C TYR A 44 -20.22 10.63 -5.72
N LEU A 45 -20.49 10.61 -4.40
CA LEU A 45 -21.82 10.85 -3.84
C LEU A 45 -22.32 12.28 -4.15
N GLU A 46 -21.47 13.30 -3.97
CA GLU A 46 -21.82 14.70 -4.28
C GLU A 46 -22.19 14.88 -5.76
N SER A 47 -21.49 14.18 -6.68
CA SER A 47 -21.80 14.20 -8.12
C SER A 47 -23.18 13.61 -8.46
N LYS A 48 -23.77 12.83 -7.55
CA LYS A 48 -25.13 12.28 -7.67
C LYS A 48 -26.19 13.12 -6.92
N GLY A 49 -25.80 14.28 -6.41
CA GLY A 49 -26.70 15.22 -5.75
C GLY A 49 -26.87 14.98 -4.25
N TYR A 50 -26.14 14.06 -3.64
CA TYR A 50 -26.17 13.85 -2.20
C TYR A 50 -25.36 14.91 -1.45
N ARG A 51 -25.83 15.32 -0.28
CA ARG A 51 -25.17 16.27 0.62
C ARG A 51 -24.19 15.50 1.52
N VAL A 52 -22.90 15.71 1.33
CA VAL A 52 -21.84 14.95 1.98
C VAL A 52 -20.98 15.84 2.87
N GLY A 53 -20.74 15.39 4.11
CA GLY A 53 -19.76 15.98 4.99
C GLY A 53 -18.69 14.99 5.41
N ILE A 54 -17.50 15.50 5.74
CA ILE A 54 -16.36 14.69 6.18
C ILE A 54 -15.88 15.16 7.56
N ILE A 55 -15.68 14.22 8.48
CA ILE A 55 -14.98 14.42 9.75
C ILE A 55 -13.69 13.62 9.69
N ALA A 56 -12.59 14.31 9.48
CA ALA A 56 -11.28 13.72 9.38
C ALA A 56 -10.60 13.66 10.76
N GLN A 57 -10.07 12.49 11.11
CA GLN A 57 -9.33 12.25 12.34
C GLN A 57 -10.02 12.81 13.62
N PRO A 58 -11.32 12.47 13.86
CA PRO A 58 -12.00 12.92 15.07
C PRO A 58 -11.31 12.40 16.32
N ASP A 59 -11.36 13.15 17.41
CA ASP A 59 -10.92 12.64 18.71
C ASP A 59 -11.83 11.47 19.12
N TRP A 60 -11.27 10.27 19.07
CA TRP A 60 -12.02 9.06 19.41
C TRP A 60 -12.30 8.89 20.90
N ASN A 61 -11.77 9.76 21.76
CA ASN A 61 -12.10 9.79 23.19
C ASN A 61 -13.35 10.61 23.47
N ASP A 62 -13.75 11.50 22.56
CA ASP A 62 -14.95 12.32 22.68
C ASP A 62 -15.99 11.96 21.61
N VAL A 63 -17.15 11.43 22.04
CA VAL A 63 -18.26 11.12 21.13
C VAL A 63 -18.82 12.36 20.45
N ASN A 64 -18.70 13.55 21.05
CA ASN A 64 -19.20 14.78 20.45
C ASN A 64 -18.41 15.18 19.21
N ALA A 65 -17.14 14.79 19.10
CA ALA A 65 -16.37 14.99 17.88
C ALA A 65 -17.04 14.32 16.66
N PHE A 66 -17.76 13.22 16.86
CA PHE A 66 -18.49 12.49 15.81
C PHE A 66 -19.87 13.11 15.53
N LYS A 67 -20.38 13.99 16.38
CA LYS A 67 -21.66 14.70 16.23
C LYS A 67 -21.51 16.08 15.61
N LYS A 68 -20.29 16.50 15.29
CA LYS A 68 -19.94 17.86 14.83
C LYS A 68 -20.85 18.36 13.68
N LEU A 69 -21.13 17.48 12.70
CA LEU A 69 -21.95 17.80 11.52
C LEU A 69 -23.45 17.45 11.67
N GLY A 70 -23.87 16.94 12.83
CA GLY A 70 -25.22 16.48 13.07
C GLY A 70 -25.47 15.04 12.64
N LYS A 71 -26.71 14.59 12.77
CA LYS A 71 -27.15 13.23 12.39
C LYS A 71 -27.34 13.18 10.86
N PRO A 72 -26.69 12.27 10.15
CA PRO A 72 -26.94 12.13 8.71
C PRO A 72 -28.32 11.53 8.45
N ARG A 73 -28.94 11.94 7.35
CA ARG A 73 -30.28 11.48 6.93
C ARG A 73 -30.27 10.01 6.49
N LEU A 74 -29.25 9.59 5.71
CA LEU A 74 -29.19 8.26 5.09
C LEU A 74 -28.23 7.31 5.81
N ALA A 75 -26.93 7.63 5.88
CA ALA A 75 -25.96 6.76 6.52
C ALA A 75 -24.72 7.50 7.02
N SER A 76 -24.04 6.83 7.95
CA SER A 76 -22.66 7.13 8.34
C SER A 76 -21.70 6.24 7.57
N LEU A 77 -20.60 6.82 7.05
CA LEU A 77 -19.56 6.12 6.32
C LEU A 77 -18.27 6.13 7.13
N VAL A 78 -17.57 5.01 7.25
CA VAL A 78 -16.34 4.93 8.05
C VAL A 78 -15.21 4.22 7.29
N THR A 79 -14.04 4.82 7.30
CA THR A 79 -12.81 4.24 6.76
C THR A 79 -11.59 4.57 7.62
N ALA A 80 -10.59 3.68 7.63
CA ALA A 80 -9.29 3.96 8.23
C ALA A 80 -8.43 4.95 7.41
N GLY A 81 -8.85 5.26 6.19
CA GLY A 81 -8.10 6.06 5.22
C GLY A 81 -7.41 5.21 4.16
N ASN A 82 -6.35 5.74 3.56
CA ASN A 82 -5.63 5.10 2.45
C ASN A 82 -4.81 3.88 2.87
N LEU A 83 -4.42 3.80 4.13
CA LEU A 83 -3.65 2.68 4.68
C LEU A 83 -4.42 1.97 5.80
N ASP A 84 -4.05 0.73 6.03
CA ASP A 84 -4.40 0.02 7.25
C ASP A 84 -3.81 0.73 8.47
N SER A 85 -4.62 1.02 9.49
CA SER A 85 -4.20 1.81 10.65
C SER A 85 -3.06 1.15 11.44
N MET A 86 -3.03 -0.18 11.51
CA MET A 86 -1.98 -0.91 12.19
C MET A 86 -0.68 -0.90 11.40
N LEU A 87 -0.74 -1.05 10.07
CA LEU A 87 0.43 -0.94 9.17
C LEU A 87 0.99 0.49 9.15
N ASN A 88 0.14 1.49 9.25
CA ASN A 88 0.56 2.88 9.32
C ASN A 88 1.29 3.19 10.64
N LYS A 89 0.78 2.67 11.76
CA LYS A 89 1.31 2.96 13.10
C LYS A 89 2.55 2.14 13.46
N PHE A 90 2.66 0.89 13.01
CA PHE A 90 3.69 -0.03 13.49
C PHE A 90 4.62 -0.52 12.38
N THR A 91 5.87 -0.78 12.74
CA THR A 91 6.84 -1.51 11.91
C THR A 91 6.58 -3.03 11.97
N ALA A 92 7.24 -3.81 11.09
CA ALA A 92 7.21 -5.27 11.15
C ALA A 92 7.68 -5.85 12.51
N ALA A 93 8.57 -5.16 13.20
CA ALA A 93 9.03 -5.51 14.55
C ALA A 93 8.10 -5.00 15.65
N LYS A 94 6.87 -4.59 15.31
CA LYS A 94 5.84 -4.06 16.22
C LYS A 94 6.28 -2.79 17.00
N LYS A 95 7.25 -2.04 16.47
CA LYS A 95 7.66 -0.75 17.04
C LYS A 95 6.78 0.36 16.47
N ILE A 96 6.37 1.30 17.32
CA ILE A 96 5.57 2.47 16.92
C ILE A 96 6.43 3.37 16.01
N ARG A 97 5.84 3.80 14.88
CA ARG A 97 6.42 4.83 14.00
C ARG A 97 6.27 6.19 14.64
N ARG A 98 7.20 7.09 14.36
CA ARG A 98 7.22 8.45 14.91
C ARG A 98 6.46 9.45 14.07
N GLU A 99 6.19 9.11 12.81
CA GLU A 99 5.57 9.96 11.81
C GLU A 99 4.37 9.26 11.17
N ASP A 100 3.38 10.03 10.75
CA ASP A 100 2.22 9.62 9.99
C ASP A 100 1.99 10.61 8.84
N ASP A 101 2.44 10.26 7.64
CA ASP A 101 2.37 11.13 6.46
C ASP A 101 0.93 11.52 6.07
N TYR A 102 -0.07 10.78 6.56
CA TYR A 102 -1.49 11.05 6.33
C TYR A 102 -2.13 11.92 7.40
N SER A 103 -1.34 12.45 8.32
CA SER A 103 -1.77 13.35 9.39
C SER A 103 -1.23 14.76 9.18
N PRO A 104 -1.87 15.80 9.76
CA PRO A 104 -1.39 17.16 9.64
C PRO A 104 0.03 17.32 10.17
N GLY A 105 0.93 17.91 9.37
CA GLY A 105 2.34 18.08 9.71
C GLY A 105 3.13 16.77 9.82
N GLY A 106 2.58 15.62 9.43
CA GLY A 106 3.21 14.32 9.61
C GLY A 106 3.20 13.80 11.04
N GLU A 107 2.40 14.39 11.91
CA GLU A 107 2.35 14.09 13.34
C GLU A 107 1.62 12.77 13.60
N ALA A 108 2.29 11.81 14.24
CA ALA A 108 1.70 10.53 14.61
C ALA A 108 0.77 10.67 15.83
N GLY A 109 -0.23 9.78 15.93
CA GLY A 109 -1.12 9.71 17.10
C GLY A 109 -2.53 10.26 16.87
N HIS A 110 -2.82 10.82 15.70
CA HIS A 110 -4.16 11.29 15.34
C HIS A 110 -5.12 10.17 14.91
N ARG A 111 -4.64 8.94 14.83
CA ARG A 111 -5.41 7.77 14.41
C ARG A 111 -5.38 6.69 15.49
N PRO A 112 -6.53 6.11 15.90
CA PRO A 112 -6.54 5.00 16.84
C PRO A 112 -6.07 3.70 16.19
N ASP A 113 -5.68 2.73 17.01
CA ASP A 113 -5.46 1.36 16.57
C ASP A 113 -6.77 0.77 16.01
N ARG A 114 -6.70 0.11 14.86
CA ARG A 114 -7.90 -0.44 14.18
C ARG A 114 -8.98 0.62 13.99
N ALA A 115 -8.60 1.71 13.32
CA ALA A 115 -9.38 2.93 13.22
C ALA A 115 -10.82 2.68 12.73
N THR A 116 -11.01 1.83 11.72
CA THR A 116 -12.36 1.48 11.24
C THR A 116 -13.24 0.95 12.35
N LEU A 117 -12.70 0.05 13.19
CA LEU A 117 -13.46 -0.53 14.31
C LEU A 117 -13.79 0.53 15.37
N VAL A 118 -12.80 1.32 15.78
CA VAL A 118 -12.99 2.33 16.84
C VAL A 118 -13.98 3.40 16.40
N TYR A 119 -13.81 3.95 15.20
CA TYR A 119 -14.70 4.98 14.68
C TYR A 119 -16.13 4.46 14.46
N SER A 120 -16.28 3.22 14.00
CA SER A 120 -17.61 2.58 13.86
C SER A 120 -18.35 2.48 15.19
N ASN A 121 -17.66 2.04 16.24
CA ASN A 121 -18.27 1.95 17.57
C ASN A 121 -18.65 3.36 18.10
N ARG A 122 -17.82 4.39 17.85
CA ARG A 122 -18.16 5.78 18.21
C ARG A 122 -19.34 6.32 17.42
N MET A 123 -19.43 6.01 16.12
CA MET A 123 -20.61 6.41 15.31
C MET A 123 -21.90 5.74 15.78
N LYS A 124 -21.86 4.45 16.12
CA LYS A 124 -23.03 3.75 16.71
C LYS A 124 -23.40 4.29 18.10
N GLU A 125 -22.45 4.78 18.89
CA GLU A 125 -22.68 5.48 20.14
C GLU A 125 -23.32 6.85 19.91
N ALA A 126 -22.83 7.59 18.89
CA ALA A 126 -23.33 8.91 18.52
C ALA A 126 -24.76 8.85 17.93
N PHE A 127 -25.00 7.88 17.03
CA PHE A 127 -26.23 7.80 16.23
C PHE A 127 -26.63 6.33 16.03
N ARG A 128 -27.26 5.71 17.05
CA ARG A 128 -27.55 4.28 17.08
C ARG A 128 -28.41 3.79 15.93
N ASP A 129 -29.38 4.62 15.52
CA ASP A 129 -30.42 4.27 14.54
C ASP A 129 -30.04 4.60 13.10
N VAL A 130 -28.85 5.16 12.90
CA VAL A 130 -28.36 5.48 11.55
C VAL A 130 -27.63 4.26 10.98
N PRO A 131 -27.92 3.86 9.73
CA PRO A 131 -27.16 2.87 9.02
C PRO A 131 -25.65 3.21 8.99
N LEU A 132 -24.83 2.21 9.23
CA LEU A 132 -23.38 2.35 9.26
C LEU A 132 -22.74 1.51 8.16
N ILE A 133 -22.08 2.15 7.22
CA ILE A 133 -21.36 1.52 6.12
C ILE A 133 -19.87 1.70 6.33
N ILE A 134 -19.13 0.61 6.34
CA ILE A 134 -17.66 0.64 6.45
C ILE A 134 -17.00 0.24 5.12
N GLY A 135 -15.81 0.78 4.86
CA GLY A 135 -15.07 0.49 3.62
C GLY A 135 -13.59 0.84 3.70
N GLY A 136 -12.93 0.78 2.55
CA GLY A 136 -11.50 0.98 2.41
C GLY A 136 -10.69 -0.30 2.67
N ILE A 137 -9.36 -0.20 2.56
CA ILE A 137 -8.47 -1.36 2.58
C ILE A 137 -8.52 -2.12 3.92
N GLU A 138 -8.56 -1.41 5.05
CA GLU A 138 -8.61 -2.05 6.38
C GLU A 138 -9.84 -2.92 6.55
N ALA A 139 -11.01 -2.43 6.16
CA ALA A 139 -12.26 -3.17 6.20
C ALA A 139 -12.27 -4.33 5.21
N SER A 140 -11.90 -4.08 3.95
CA SER A 140 -11.86 -5.09 2.88
C SER A 140 -11.06 -6.34 3.27
N LEU A 141 -9.89 -6.14 3.89
CA LEU A 141 -8.99 -7.23 4.26
C LEU A 141 -9.45 -8.00 5.50
N ARG A 142 -10.40 -7.46 6.28
CA ARG A 142 -10.93 -8.06 7.52
C ARG A 142 -12.40 -8.45 7.44
N ARG A 143 -12.94 -8.62 6.23
CA ARG A 143 -14.36 -8.93 6.00
C ARG A 143 -14.81 -10.29 6.51
N PHE A 144 -13.88 -11.23 6.66
CA PHE A 144 -14.08 -12.54 7.29
C PHE A 144 -13.24 -12.70 8.56
N GLY A 145 -13.35 -13.84 9.22
CA GLY A 145 -12.41 -14.23 10.26
C GLY A 145 -10.98 -14.21 9.71
N HIS A 146 -10.06 -13.55 10.40
CA HIS A 146 -8.73 -13.27 9.88
C HIS A 146 -7.65 -13.34 10.97
N TYR A 147 -6.43 -13.68 10.57
CA TYR A 147 -5.29 -13.60 11.46
C TYR A 147 -4.83 -12.15 11.63
N ASP A 148 -4.78 -11.69 12.87
CA ASP A 148 -4.23 -10.37 13.25
C ASP A 148 -2.82 -10.52 13.79
N TYR A 149 -1.84 -10.07 13.01
CA TYR A 149 -0.42 -10.14 13.34
C TYR A 149 -0.07 -9.43 14.66
N TRP A 150 -0.75 -8.33 14.96
CA TRP A 150 -0.42 -7.47 16.09
C TRP A 150 -0.77 -8.11 17.43
N SER A 151 -1.92 -8.78 17.50
CA SER A 151 -2.37 -9.56 18.66
C SER A 151 -1.99 -11.04 18.60
N ASP A 152 -1.42 -11.52 17.48
CA ASP A 152 -1.08 -12.93 17.20
C ASP A 152 -2.26 -13.89 17.44
N THR A 153 -3.46 -13.47 16.98
CA THR A 153 -4.71 -14.23 17.17
C THR A 153 -5.57 -14.19 15.91
N VAL A 154 -6.47 -15.14 15.76
CA VAL A 154 -7.57 -15.07 14.80
C VAL A 154 -8.69 -14.22 15.38
N ARG A 155 -9.09 -13.16 14.66
CA ARG A 155 -10.17 -12.25 15.03
C ARG A 155 -11.39 -12.49 14.16
N ARG A 156 -12.55 -12.11 14.68
CA ARG A 156 -13.82 -12.15 13.93
C ARG A 156 -13.78 -11.16 12.75
N SER A 157 -14.74 -11.32 11.84
CA SER A 157 -15.02 -10.31 10.84
C SER A 157 -15.13 -8.91 11.48
N ILE A 158 -14.53 -7.91 10.83
CA ILE A 158 -14.65 -6.51 11.26
C ILE A 158 -16.11 -6.04 11.21
N LEU A 159 -16.93 -6.60 10.34
CA LEU A 159 -18.36 -6.31 10.24
C LEU A 159 -19.09 -6.69 11.55
N VAL A 160 -18.73 -7.81 12.14
CA VAL A 160 -19.27 -8.27 13.43
C VAL A 160 -18.81 -7.39 14.59
N ASP A 161 -17.50 -7.11 14.64
CA ASP A 161 -16.91 -6.35 15.75
C ASP A 161 -17.28 -4.86 15.73
N SER A 162 -17.46 -4.27 14.53
CA SER A 162 -17.84 -2.87 14.34
C SER A 162 -19.34 -2.62 14.48
N LYS A 163 -20.17 -3.68 14.43
CA LYS A 163 -21.63 -3.58 14.35
C LYS A 163 -22.11 -2.75 13.16
N ALA A 164 -21.32 -2.68 12.10
CA ALA A 164 -21.73 -2.03 10.88
C ALA A 164 -22.82 -2.86 10.16
N ASP A 165 -23.68 -2.17 9.42
CA ASP A 165 -24.76 -2.81 8.69
C ASP A 165 -24.24 -3.39 7.36
N VAL A 166 -23.30 -2.67 6.72
CA VAL A 166 -22.69 -3.08 5.45
C VAL A 166 -21.20 -2.80 5.46
N LEU A 167 -20.44 -3.68 4.81
CA LEU A 167 -19.03 -3.47 4.46
C LEU A 167 -18.89 -3.49 2.94
N ILE A 168 -18.40 -2.40 2.36
CA ILE A 168 -17.98 -2.36 0.96
C ILE A 168 -16.54 -2.85 0.87
N TYR A 169 -16.28 -3.91 0.11
CA TYR A 169 -14.92 -4.40 -0.13
C TYR A 169 -14.46 -4.12 -1.56
N GLY A 170 -13.16 -3.96 -1.74
CA GLY A 170 -12.61 -3.50 -2.99
C GLY A 170 -12.79 -2.00 -3.21
N MET A 171 -12.85 -1.60 -4.48
CA MET A 171 -13.12 -0.21 -4.89
C MET A 171 -14.63 0.01 -4.86
N GLY A 172 -15.10 1.02 -4.16
CA GLY A 172 -16.48 1.14 -3.74
C GLY A 172 -17.33 2.19 -4.46
N GLU A 173 -16.87 2.75 -5.59
CA GLU A 173 -17.52 3.88 -6.26
C GLU A 173 -18.96 3.58 -6.71
N LEU A 174 -19.19 2.43 -7.34
CA LEU A 174 -20.53 2.06 -7.80
C LEU A 174 -21.40 1.58 -6.63
N GLN A 175 -20.83 0.78 -5.74
CA GLN A 175 -21.52 0.20 -4.60
C GLN A 175 -22.09 1.25 -3.66
N ILE A 176 -21.33 2.34 -3.43
CA ILE A 176 -21.83 3.41 -2.55
C ILE A 176 -23.04 4.13 -3.15
N ILE A 177 -23.13 4.23 -4.48
CA ILE A 177 -24.29 4.81 -5.14
C ILE A 177 -25.49 3.87 -5.08
N GLU A 178 -25.30 2.57 -5.37
CA GLU A 178 -26.38 1.58 -5.26
C GLU A 178 -26.95 1.53 -3.83
N LEU A 179 -26.09 1.60 -2.81
CA LEU A 179 -26.50 1.67 -1.40
C LEU A 179 -27.21 3.01 -1.08
N ALA A 180 -26.71 4.13 -1.61
CA ALA A 180 -27.32 5.44 -1.41
C ALA A 180 -28.74 5.50 -2.00
N GLU A 181 -28.91 4.98 -3.21
CA GLU A 181 -30.24 4.88 -3.87
C GLU A 181 -31.19 3.95 -3.12
N ALA A 182 -30.69 2.80 -2.63
CA ALA A 182 -31.45 1.86 -1.83
C ALA A 182 -31.94 2.48 -0.50
N LEU A 183 -31.08 3.26 0.17
CA LEU A 183 -31.41 4.00 1.40
C LEU A 183 -32.45 5.09 1.13
N ASP A 184 -32.26 5.89 0.09
CA ASP A 184 -33.14 7.00 -0.26
C ASP A 184 -34.55 6.53 -0.66
N GLN A 185 -34.64 5.32 -1.22
CA GLN A 185 -35.88 4.65 -1.61
C GLN A 185 -36.49 3.77 -0.51
N ASN A 186 -35.92 3.74 0.69
CA ASN A 186 -36.33 2.87 1.81
C ASN A 186 -36.36 1.37 1.44
N ARG A 187 -35.45 0.92 0.58
CA ARG A 187 -35.30 -0.48 0.13
C ARG A 187 -33.97 -1.10 0.55
N PHE A 188 -33.34 -0.55 1.58
CA PHE A 188 -31.98 -0.92 1.97
C PHE A 188 -31.82 -2.42 2.21
N GLU A 189 -32.56 -2.98 3.16
CA GLU A 189 -32.45 -4.40 3.55
C GLU A 189 -32.74 -5.35 2.38
N GLU A 190 -33.76 -5.07 1.58
CA GLU A 190 -34.15 -5.91 0.45
C GLU A 190 -33.14 -5.85 -0.71
N SER A 191 -32.37 -4.78 -0.82
CA SER A 191 -31.37 -4.58 -1.87
C SER A 191 -30.05 -5.25 -1.58
N LEU A 192 -29.69 -5.52 -0.31
CA LEU A 192 -28.38 -6.04 0.09
C LEU A 192 -27.98 -7.33 -0.65
N PRO A 193 -28.85 -8.35 -0.84
CA PRO A 193 -28.47 -9.58 -1.52
C PRO A 193 -28.06 -9.37 -3.00
N ASN A 194 -28.46 -8.26 -3.62
CA ASN A 194 -28.31 -8.01 -5.04
C ASN A 194 -27.12 -7.06 -5.37
N ILE A 195 -26.59 -6.34 -4.37
CA ILE A 195 -25.48 -5.41 -4.57
C ILE A 195 -24.16 -6.18 -4.55
N ARG A 196 -23.41 -6.10 -5.63
CA ARG A 196 -22.08 -6.74 -5.72
C ARG A 196 -21.04 -5.98 -4.89
N GLY A 197 -19.98 -6.67 -4.45
CA GLY A 197 -18.85 -6.02 -3.76
C GLY A 197 -19.14 -5.57 -2.34
N ILE A 198 -20.17 -6.14 -1.70
CA ILE A 198 -20.50 -5.86 -0.29
C ILE A 198 -20.52 -7.12 0.56
N CYS A 199 -20.38 -6.90 1.88
CA CYS A 199 -20.69 -7.91 2.90
C CYS A 199 -21.74 -7.34 3.86
N TYR A 200 -22.63 -8.22 4.35
CA TYR A 200 -23.66 -7.89 5.33
C TYR A 200 -23.90 -9.06 6.29
N MET A 201 -24.62 -8.81 7.38
CA MET A 201 -24.99 -9.84 8.36
C MET A 201 -26.35 -10.44 8.03
N SER A 202 -26.45 -11.78 8.08
CA SER A 202 -27.73 -12.50 7.97
C SER A 202 -27.94 -13.44 9.16
N LYS A 203 -29.19 -13.72 9.48
CA LYS A 203 -29.55 -14.76 10.46
C LYS A 203 -29.45 -16.15 9.86
N ASP A 204 -29.81 -16.26 8.58
CA ASP A 204 -29.89 -17.50 7.84
C ASP A 204 -28.95 -17.46 6.62
N ILE A 205 -28.56 -18.61 6.11
CA ILE A 205 -27.86 -18.72 4.84
C ILE A 205 -28.82 -18.26 3.73
N PRO A 206 -28.43 -17.30 2.87
CA PRO A 206 -29.27 -16.87 1.77
C PRO A 206 -29.64 -18.01 0.83
N SER A 207 -30.86 -18.00 0.29
CA SER A 207 -31.36 -19.01 -0.67
C SER A 207 -30.79 -18.78 -2.07
N ILE A 208 -29.46 -18.64 -2.19
CA ILE A 208 -28.71 -18.45 -3.44
C ILE A 208 -27.58 -19.48 -3.49
N ASP A 209 -27.05 -19.78 -4.69
CA ASP A 209 -25.85 -20.62 -4.82
C ASP A 209 -24.65 -19.92 -4.19
N CYS A 210 -24.32 -20.27 -2.96
CA CYS A 210 -23.21 -19.70 -2.19
C CYS A 210 -22.29 -20.80 -1.65
N VAL A 211 -21.05 -20.41 -1.34
CA VAL A 211 -20.05 -21.31 -0.76
C VAL A 211 -19.96 -21.06 0.74
N GLU A 212 -20.13 -22.10 1.53
CA GLU A 212 -19.95 -22.04 2.97
C GLU A 212 -18.47 -22.20 3.33
N CYS A 213 -17.90 -21.22 4.03
CA CYS A 213 -16.58 -21.29 4.65
C CYS A 213 -16.65 -21.97 6.01
N PRO A 214 -15.59 -22.64 6.47
CA PRO A 214 -15.45 -23.00 7.88
C PRO A 214 -15.77 -21.80 8.79
N SER A 215 -16.53 -22.09 9.87
CA SER A 215 -16.97 -21.06 10.81
C SER A 215 -15.81 -20.32 11.48
N PHE A 216 -16.08 -19.15 12.05
CA PHE A 216 -15.09 -18.44 12.85
C PHE A 216 -14.57 -19.29 14.02
N GLU A 217 -15.44 -20.05 14.66
CA GLU A 217 -15.11 -20.91 15.80
C GLU A 217 -14.12 -22.02 15.38
N GLU A 218 -14.31 -22.61 14.20
CA GLU A 218 -13.41 -23.64 13.65
C GLU A 218 -12.06 -23.03 13.26
N ILE A 219 -12.04 -21.95 12.47
CA ILE A 219 -10.78 -21.34 12.01
C ILE A 219 -9.93 -20.75 13.14
N LYS A 220 -10.56 -20.45 14.29
CA LYS A 220 -9.87 -19.93 15.46
C LYS A 220 -9.00 -20.99 16.15
N VAL A 221 -9.40 -22.24 16.09
CA VAL A 221 -8.75 -23.35 16.81
C VAL A 221 -8.01 -24.31 15.88
N ASP A 222 -8.45 -24.43 14.64
CA ASP A 222 -7.85 -25.32 13.64
C ASP A 222 -7.21 -24.53 12.49
N LYS A 223 -5.92 -24.79 12.29
CA LYS A 223 -5.13 -24.18 11.22
C LYS A 223 -5.46 -24.71 9.83
N MET A 224 -5.92 -25.97 9.74
CA MET A 224 -6.38 -26.52 8.47
C MET A 224 -7.70 -25.87 8.07
N ALA A 225 -8.66 -25.76 8.97
CA ALA A 225 -9.90 -25.03 8.73
C ALA A 225 -9.64 -23.56 8.32
N PHE A 226 -8.62 -22.92 8.92
CA PHE A 226 -8.19 -21.57 8.49
C PHE A 226 -7.65 -21.57 7.06
N ALA A 227 -6.82 -22.56 6.69
CA ALA A 227 -6.26 -22.66 5.33
C ALA A 227 -7.37 -22.93 4.31
N ASP A 228 -8.36 -23.78 4.64
CA ASP A 228 -9.51 -24.08 3.78
C ASP A 228 -10.40 -22.86 3.59
N ALA A 229 -10.70 -22.12 4.66
CA ALA A 229 -11.46 -20.88 4.59
C ALA A 229 -10.74 -19.84 3.71
N PHE A 230 -9.42 -19.73 3.84
CA PHE A 230 -8.62 -18.86 2.96
C PHE A 230 -8.69 -19.33 1.49
N ARG A 231 -8.57 -20.64 1.25
CA ARG A 231 -8.63 -21.20 -0.11
C ARG A 231 -9.94 -20.88 -0.79
N ILE A 232 -11.08 -21.02 -0.09
CA ILE A 232 -12.40 -20.66 -0.60
C ILE A 232 -12.43 -19.16 -0.98
N GLN A 233 -12.00 -18.27 -0.07
CA GLN A 233 -11.94 -16.84 -0.34
C GLN A 233 -11.05 -16.49 -1.52
N TYR A 234 -9.94 -17.20 -1.68
CA TYR A 234 -9.00 -17.02 -2.80
C TYR A 234 -9.60 -17.47 -4.14
N ASP A 235 -10.31 -18.59 -4.17
CA ASP A 235 -10.89 -19.15 -5.38
C ASP A 235 -12.13 -18.38 -5.86
N GLU A 236 -12.91 -17.78 -4.94
CA GLU A 236 -14.16 -17.07 -5.25
C GLU A 236 -14.00 -15.54 -5.31
N GLN A 237 -12.77 -15.01 -5.44
CA GLN A 237 -12.53 -13.56 -5.49
C GLN A 237 -12.64 -12.94 -6.88
N ASP A 238 -12.93 -13.71 -7.93
CA ASP A 238 -13.02 -13.19 -9.29
C ASP A 238 -14.44 -12.67 -9.59
N PRO A 239 -14.60 -11.50 -10.23
CA PRO A 239 -15.90 -10.89 -10.48
C PRO A 239 -16.75 -11.62 -11.53
N PHE A 240 -16.18 -12.49 -12.38
CA PHE A 240 -16.90 -13.16 -13.45
C PHE A 240 -17.43 -14.54 -13.06
N TYR A 241 -16.69 -15.30 -12.26
CA TYR A 241 -17.07 -16.65 -11.88
C TYR A 241 -17.17 -16.88 -10.37
N GLY A 242 -16.76 -15.89 -9.57
CA GLY A 242 -16.85 -16.00 -8.10
C GLY A 242 -18.30 -16.13 -7.64
N ARG A 243 -18.50 -16.91 -6.58
CA ARG A 243 -19.80 -17.09 -5.94
C ARG A 243 -19.85 -16.31 -4.63
N PRO A 244 -21.04 -16.00 -4.12
CA PRO A 244 -21.19 -15.51 -2.77
C PRO A 244 -20.57 -16.47 -1.76
N ILE A 245 -20.00 -15.93 -0.68
CA ILE A 245 -19.38 -16.72 0.38
C ILE A 245 -20.11 -16.42 1.70
N VAL A 246 -20.38 -17.45 2.48
CA VAL A 246 -20.94 -17.31 3.82
C VAL A 246 -20.00 -17.88 4.87
N GLN A 247 -19.83 -17.17 5.98
CA GLN A 247 -19.07 -17.64 7.14
C GLN A 247 -19.88 -17.45 8.42
N LYS A 248 -20.05 -18.52 9.18
CA LYS A 248 -20.77 -18.48 10.45
C LYS A 248 -19.94 -17.80 11.54
N HIS A 249 -20.58 -16.92 12.32
CA HIS A 249 -20.04 -16.22 13.48
C HIS A 249 -21.07 -16.29 14.62
N GLY A 250 -20.93 -17.27 15.50
CA GLY A 250 -21.92 -17.55 16.55
C GLY A 250 -23.26 -18.00 15.96
N ASP A 251 -24.29 -17.19 16.16
CA ASP A 251 -25.68 -17.45 15.69
C ASP A 251 -26.04 -16.75 14.38
N ARG A 252 -25.07 -16.09 13.74
CA ARG A 252 -25.26 -15.31 12.50
C ARG A 252 -24.22 -15.67 11.45
N TYR A 253 -24.48 -15.20 10.23
CA TYR A 253 -23.60 -15.37 9.08
C TYR A 253 -23.14 -14.02 8.57
N VAL A 254 -21.85 -13.91 8.26
CA VAL A 254 -21.30 -12.90 7.35
C VAL A 254 -21.51 -13.41 5.94
N VAL A 255 -22.26 -12.68 5.16
CA VAL A 255 -22.51 -12.95 3.74
C VAL A 255 -21.67 -12.00 2.93
N GLN A 256 -20.79 -12.51 2.08
CA GLN A 256 -20.10 -11.74 1.05
C GLN A 256 -20.79 -12.01 -0.28
N ASN A 257 -21.33 -10.97 -0.90
CA ASN A 257 -21.81 -11.07 -2.27
C ASN A 257 -20.63 -11.24 -3.25
N VAL A 258 -20.94 -11.61 -4.50
CA VAL A 258 -19.93 -11.70 -5.56
C VAL A 258 -19.16 -10.38 -5.69
N PRO A 259 -17.85 -10.42 -6.06
CA PRO A 259 -17.07 -9.21 -6.23
C PRO A 259 -17.66 -8.24 -7.27
N ALA A 260 -17.42 -6.95 -7.07
CA ALA A 260 -17.80 -5.93 -8.03
C ALA A 260 -17.13 -6.18 -9.39
N LEU A 261 -17.85 -5.92 -10.48
CA LEU A 261 -17.24 -5.92 -11.81
C LEU A 261 -16.17 -4.82 -11.91
N PRO A 262 -15.11 -5.03 -12.69
CA PRO A 262 -14.15 -3.97 -12.99
C PRO A 262 -14.86 -2.78 -13.60
N LEU A 263 -14.49 -1.56 -13.20
CA LEU A 263 -14.99 -0.35 -13.84
C LEU A 263 -14.60 -0.34 -15.33
N THR A 264 -15.52 0.10 -16.17
CA THR A 264 -15.19 0.41 -17.57
C THR A 264 -14.24 1.60 -17.65
N GLN A 265 -13.64 1.85 -18.81
CA GLN A 265 -12.78 3.00 -19.00
C GLN A 265 -13.53 4.31 -18.76
N GLU A 266 -14.76 4.41 -19.24
CA GLU A 266 -15.63 5.59 -19.05
C GLU A 266 -15.96 5.81 -17.58
N GLN A 267 -16.23 4.75 -16.82
CA GLN A 267 -16.47 4.85 -15.38
C GLN A 267 -15.21 5.25 -14.62
N MET A 268 -14.04 4.71 -15.02
CA MET A 268 -12.77 5.12 -14.48
C MET A 268 -12.49 6.60 -14.75
N ASP A 269 -12.67 7.04 -16.00
CA ASP A 269 -12.48 8.44 -16.38
C ASP A 269 -13.42 9.35 -15.56
N ALA A 270 -14.71 9.02 -15.48
CA ALA A 270 -15.68 9.77 -14.71
C ALA A 270 -15.30 9.91 -13.22
N ALA A 271 -14.74 8.89 -12.60
CA ALA A 271 -14.31 8.95 -11.21
C ALA A 271 -13.11 9.89 -10.99
N TYR A 272 -12.22 10.00 -11.97
CA TYR A 272 -11.04 10.87 -11.89
C TYR A 272 -11.29 12.29 -12.39
N ASP A 273 -12.32 12.51 -13.20
CA ASP A 273 -12.73 13.83 -13.74
C ASP A 273 -13.61 14.63 -12.78
N LEU A 274 -13.91 14.10 -11.58
CA LEU A 274 -14.63 14.83 -10.55
C LEU A 274 -13.84 16.08 -10.09
N PRO A 275 -14.53 17.11 -9.57
CA PRO A 275 -13.91 18.41 -9.29
C PRO A 275 -13.08 18.41 -8.00
N TYR A 276 -11.99 17.64 -7.99
CA TYR A 276 -11.03 17.63 -6.90
C TYR A 276 -10.23 18.94 -6.86
N THR A 277 -10.06 19.52 -5.65
CA THR A 277 -9.21 20.70 -5.47
C THR A 277 -7.72 20.38 -5.59
N ARG A 278 -7.33 19.13 -5.43
CA ARG A 278 -5.94 18.61 -5.38
C ARG A 278 -5.10 19.27 -4.28
N LYS A 279 -5.74 19.62 -3.18
CA LYS A 279 -5.16 20.28 -2.01
C LYS A 279 -5.60 19.57 -0.73
N TRP A 280 -4.85 19.76 0.34
CA TRP A 280 -5.33 19.49 1.69
C TRP A 280 -6.31 20.59 2.13
N HIS A 281 -7.14 20.26 3.10
CA HIS A 281 -8.06 21.24 3.66
C HIS A 281 -7.29 22.40 4.35
N PRO A 282 -7.65 23.68 4.15
CA PRO A 282 -6.90 24.84 4.66
C PRO A 282 -6.67 24.84 6.18
N SER A 283 -7.52 24.16 6.95
CA SER A 283 -7.33 24.02 8.42
C SER A 283 -6.00 23.37 8.83
N TYR A 284 -5.24 22.83 7.88
CA TYR A 284 -3.93 22.20 8.14
C TYR A 284 -2.75 23.09 7.75
N ASP A 285 -2.97 24.30 7.20
CA ASP A 285 -1.90 25.19 6.73
C ASP A 285 -0.92 25.56 7.85
N ASP A 286 -1.44 25.88 9.03
CA ASP A 286 -0.63 26.24 10.21
C ASP A 286 0.25 25.08 10.71
N LYS A 287 -0.09 23.84 10.34
CA LYS A 287 0.69 22.63 10.68
C LYS A 287 1.64 22.20 9.57
N GLY A 288 1.71 22.94 8.46
CA GLY A 288 2.54 22.62 7.30
C GLY A 288 1.90 21.61 6.34
N GLY A 289 0.57 21.43 6.39
CA GLY A 289 -0.20 20.62 5.46
C GLY A 289 -0.19 19.12 5.79
N VAL A 290 -0.38 18.28 4.75
CA VAL A 290 -0.40 16.81 4.84
C VAL A 290 0.70 16.24 3.94
N PRO A 291 1.77 15.65 4.50
CA PRO A 291 2.95 15.23 3.72
C PRO A 291 2.63 14.27 2.58
N ALA A 292 1.68 13.34 2.76
CA ALA A 292 1.29 12.37 1.74
C ALA A 292 0.82 13.01 0.42
N LEU A 293 0.30 14.25 0.44
CA LEU A 293 -0.10 14.95 -0.77
C LEU A 293 1.11 15.22 -1.68
N SER A 294 2.28 15.54 -1.14
CA SER A 294 3.48 15.88 -1.92
C SER A 294 3.90 14.77 -2.89
N GLU A 295 3.62 13.51 -2.55
CA GLU A 295 3.95 12.35 -3.40
C GLU A 295 2.98 12.18 -4.58
N VAL A 296 1.73 12.62 -4.44
CA VAL A 296 0.66 12.35 -5.41
C VAL A 296 0.11 13.58 -6.11
N GLN A 297 0.28 14.79 -5.59
CA GLN A 297 -0.32 16.02 -6.09
C GLN A 297 -0.15 16.22 -7.59
N PHE A 298 1.06 15.97 -8.09
CA PHE A 298 1.43 16.07 -9.50
C PHE A 298 1.77 14.69 -10.10
N SER A 299 1.03 13.66 -9.70
CA SER A 299 1.13 12.31 -10.22
C SER A 299 -0.20 11.89 -10.86
N LEU A 300 -0.13 11.03 -11.87
CA LEU A 300 -1.28 10.52 -12.60
C LEU A 300 -1.46 9.03 -12.30
N VAL A 301 -2.60 8.67 -11.73
CA VAL A 301 -3.00 7.25 -11.62
C VAL A 301 -3.60 6.84 -12.96
N SER A 302 -2.88 6.01 -13.70
CA SER A 302 -3.27 5.63 -15.06
C SER A 302 -4.12 4.35 -15.12
N GLN A 303 -4.05 3.52 -14.09
CA GLN A 303 -4.83 2.28 -13.97
C GLN A 303 -4.94 1.81 -12.51
N ARG A 304 -5.89 0.90 -12.28
CA ARG A 304 -6.09 0.12 -11.05
C ARG A 304 -6.05 -1.37 -11.37
N GLY A 305 -5.96 -2.20 -10.33
CA GLY A 305 -5.82 -3.65 -10.47
C GLY A 305 -4.38 -4.08 -10.75
N CYS A 306 -4.09 -5.36 -10.54
CA CYS A 306 -2.76 -5.92 -10.76
C CYS A 306 -2.81 -7.43 -11.00
N PHE A 307 -2.48 -7.89 -12.20
CA PHE A 307 -2.38 -9.33 -12.51
C PHE A 307 -1.06 -9.97 -12.05
N GLY A 308 -0.18 -9.22 -11.40
CA GLY A 308 1.08 -9.74 -10.84
C GLY A 308 0.89 -10.78 -9.75
N SER A 309 -0.24 -10.74 -9.05
CA SER A 309 -0.69 -11.77 -8.08
C SER A 309 0.38 -12.18 -7.05
N CYS A 310 1.23 -11.23 -6.60
CA CYS A 310 2.21 -11.51 -5.57
C CYS A 310 1.53 -11.99 -4.29
N SER A 311 1.97 -13.11 -3.72
CA SER A 311 1.32 -13.80 -2.60
C SER A 311 1.19 -12.96 -1.32
N PHE A 312 2.06 -11.98 -1.14
CA PHE A 312 2.10 -11.10 0.03
C PHE A 312 1.34 -9.76 -0.15
N CYS A 313 0.87 -9.48 -1.38
CA CYS A 313 0.36 -8.16 -1.73
C CYS A 313 -1.15 -8.05 -1.49
N ALA A 314 -1.56 -7.10 -0.65
CA ALA A 314 -2.96 -6.81 -0.38
C ALA A 314 -3.69 -6.13 -1.55
N ILE A 315 -2.96 -5.48 -2.46
CA ILE A 315 -3.54 -4.75 -3.60
C ILE A 315 -4.38 -5.67 -4.48
N THR A 316 -3.89 -6.87 -4.76
CA THR A 316 -4.63 -7.87 -5.56
C THR A 316 -5.97 -8.23 -4.92
N ASN A 317 -6.01 -8.33 -3.58
CA ASN A 317 -7.23 -8.67 -2.84
C ASN A 317 -8.19 -7.48 -2.70
N HIS A 318 -7.69 -6.25 -2.85
CA HIS A 318 -8.47 -5.02 -2.73
C HIS A 318 -8.90 -4.45 -4.08
N GLN A 319 -8.00 -4.35 -5.04
CA GLN A 319 -8.28 -3.79 -6.38
C GLN A 319 -8.61 -4.85 -7.44
N GLY A 320 -8.34 -6.13 -7.13
CA GLY A 320 -8.55 -7.23 -8.07
C GLY A 320 -7.37 -7.48 -9.02
N ARG A 321 -7.51 -8.55 -9.82
CA ARG A 321 -6.49 -9.03 -10.77
C ARG A 321 -6.68 -8.50 -12.19
N ILE A 322 -7.76 -7.77 -12.44
CA ILE A 322 -8.15 -7.27 -13.76
C ILE A 322 -7.81 -5.79 -13.83
N ILE A 323 -7.10 -5.38 -14.88
CA ILE A 323 -6.70 -3.99 -15.06
C ILE A 323 -7.90 -3.15 -15.48
N GLN A 324 -8.05 -2.01 -14.82
CA GLN A 324 -9.03 -0.97 -15.09
C GLN A 324 -8.25 0.29 -15.44
N ASN A 325 -8.15 0.61 -16.72
CA ASN A 325 -7.34 1.73 -17.20
C ASN A 325 -8.18 2.97 -17.50
N ARG A 326 -7.54 4.13 -17.37
CA ARG A 326 -8.07 5.41 -17.83
C ARG A 326 -7.70 5.66 -19.28
N SER A 327 -8.53 6.41 -19.98
CA SER A 327 -8.23 6.86 -21.33
C SER A 327 -7.05 7.83 -21.35
N HIS A 328 -6.36 7.91 -22.48
CA HIS A 328 -5.31 8.93 -22.66
C HIS A 328 -5.88 10.35 -22.52
N GLN A 329 -7.15 10.57 -22.96
CA GLN A 329 -7.76 11.90 -22.91
C GLN A 329 -7.97 12.35 -21.47
N SER A 330 -8.56 11.52 -20.59
CA SER A 330 -8.74 11.83 -19.17
C SER A 330 -7.41 12.17 -18.49
N LEU A 331 -6.33 11.38 -18.76
CA LEU A 331 -5.00 11.64 -18.21
C LEU A 331 -4.36 12.94 -18.74
N ILE A 332 -4.62 13.29 -20.01
CA ILE A 332 -4.14 14.54 -20.61
C ILE A 332 -4.89 15.73 -20.01
N ASP A 333 -6.20 15.62 -19.79
CA ASP A 333 -7.00 16.70 -19.24
C ASP A 333 -6.67 16.93 -17.76
N GLU A 334 -6.44 15.87 -16.99
CA GLU A 334 -5.89 15.97 -15.62
C GLU A 334 -4.49 16.63 -15.62
N ALA A 335 -3.61 16.28 -16.56
CA ALA A 335 -2.31 16.91 -16.69
C ALA A 335 -2.42 18.40 -17.03
N LYS A 336 -3.37 18.81 -17.88
CA LYS A 336 -3.64 20.23 -18.17
C LYS A 336 -4.13 20.97 -16.92
N LEU A 337 -5.00 20.34 -16.13
CA LEU A 337 -5.44 20.89 -14.85
C LEU A 337 -4.24 21.12 -13.93
N MET A 338 -3.35 20.13 -13.78
CA MET A 338 -2.13 20.28 -12.98
C MET A 338 -1.24 21.42 -13.48
N ILE A 339 -1.09 21.57 -14.81
CA ILE A 339 -0.30 22.65 -15.44
C ILE A 339 -0.86 24.03 -15.10
N SER A 340 -2.16 24.17 -14.91
CA SER A 340 -2.82 25.43 -14.54
C SER A 340 -2.65 25.83 -13.07
N MET A 341 -2.14 24.93 -12.21
CA MET A 341 -1.92 25.20 -10.80
C MET A 341 -0.64 26.04 -10.57
N ASP A 342 -0.69 27.02 -9.69
CA ASP A 342 0.41 27.98 -9.43
C ASP A 342 1.69 27.31 -8.91
N ASP A 343 1.55 26.23 -8.19
CA ASP A 343 2.66 25.46 -7.59
C ASP A 343 3.24 24.40 -8.52
N PHE A 344 2.65 24.16 -9.71
CA PHE A 344 3.21 23.24 -10.70
C PHE A 344 4.51 23.78 -11.31
N LYS A 345 5.61 23.04 -11.14
CA LYS A 345 6.94 23.43 -11.63
C LYS A 345 7.35 22.78 -12.96
N GLY A 346 6.41 22.15 -13.65
CA GLY A 346 6.62 21.47 -14.93
C GLY A 346 6.99 19.99 -14.80
N TYR A 347 6.83 19.38 -13.64
CA TYR A 347 7.20 17.99 -13.39
C TYR A 347 5.96 17.15 -13.07
N ILE A 348 5.66 16.18 -13.92
CA ILE A 348 4.76 15.09 -13.58
C ILE A 348 5.61 14.05 -12.85
N HIS A 349 5.31 13.84 -11.56
CA HIS A 349 6.15 13.06 -10.66
C HIS A 349 6.05 11.56 -10.90
N ASP A 350 4.87 11.08 -11.33
CA ASP A 350 4.63 9.68 -11.67
C ASP A 350 3.48 9.56 -12.67
N VAL A 351 3.54 8.54 -13.51
CA VAL A 351 2.43 8.07 -14.35
C VAL A 351 2.36 6.56 -14.17
N GLY A 352 1.43 6.09 -13.35
CA GLY A 352 1.42 4.68 -13.01
C GLY A 352 0.18 4.23 -12.25
N GLY A 353 0.36 3.19 -11.46
CA GLY A 353 -0.66 2.54 -10.65
C GLY A 353 0.01 1.51 -9.74
N PRO A 354 -0.67 0.44 -9.32
CA PRO A 354 -0.07 -0.61 -8.50
C PRO A 354 1.18 -1.22 -9.13
N THR A 355 1.24 -1.26 -10.46
CA THR A 355 2.40 -1.62 -11.28
C THR A 355 2.42 -0.69 -12.48
N ALA A 356 3.48 0.11 -12.62
CA ALA A 356 3.51 1.22 -13.58
C ALA A 356 3.18 0.80 -15.03
N ASN A 357 3.72 -0.32 -15.48
CA ASN A 357 3.63 -0.78 -16.85
C ASN A 357 2.49 -1.75 -17.16
N PHE A 358 1.52 -1.92 -16.25
CA PHE A 358 0.32 -2.74 -16.50
C PHE A 358 -0.84 -1.85 -16.98
N ARG A 359 -0.90 -1.59 -18.29
CA ARG A 359 -1.86 -0.64 -18.88
C ARG A 359 -3.06 -1.29 -19.59
N HIS A 360 -3.10 -2.61 -19.69
CA HIS A 360 -4.19 -3.34 -20.36
C HIS A 360 -4.42 -4.68 -19.66
N LEU A 361 -5.48 -5.37 -20.04
CA LEU A 361 -5.77 -6.73 -19.58
C LEU A 361 -4.59 -7.66 -19.82
N ALA A 362 -4.38 -8.62 -18.93
CA ALA A 362 -3.31 -9.59 -19.11
C ALA A 362 -3.49 -10.44 -20.39
N CYS A 363 -4.73 -10.69 -20.81
CA CYS A 363 -5.07 -11.34 -22.05
C CYS A 363 -6.56 -11.08 -22.39
N ASP A 364 -6.96 -11.32 -23.63
CA ASP A 364 -8.34 -11.09 -24.10
C ASP A 364 -9.37 -11.95 -23.35
N LYS A 365 -8.95 -13.15 -22.89
CA LYS A 365 -9.81 -14.02 -22.08
C LYS A 365 -10.32 -13.36 -20.80
N GLN A 366 -9.52 -12.46 -20.19
CA GLN A 366 -9.92 -11.78 -18.95
C GLN A 366 -11.16 -10.91 -19.11
N ALA A 367 -11.41 -10.38 -20.30
CA ALA A 367 -12.58 -9.54 -20.56
C ALA A 367 -13.92 -10.31 -20.45
N VAL A 368 -13.88 -11.62 -20.66
CA VAL A 368 -15.11 -12.45 -20.75
C VAL A 368 -15.20 -13.45 -19.59
N PHE A 369 -14.07 -14.03 -19.21
CA PHE A 369 -14.02 -15.16 -18.25
C PHE A 369 -13.30 -14.83 -16.94
N GLY A 370 -12.83 -13.60 -16.77
CA GLY A 370 -12.06 -13.21 -15.59
C GLY A 370 -10.65 -13.79 -15.56
N ALA A 371 -10.01 -13.72 -14.38
CA ALA A 371 -8.66 -14.24 -14.16
C ALA A 371 -8.68 -15.77 -13.95
N CYS A 372 -7.69 -16.47 -14.48
CA CYS A 372 -7.60 -17.93 -14.34
C CYS A 372 -7.52 -18.40 -12.88
N LYS A 373 -8.28 -19.44 -12.52
CA LYS A 373 -8.12 -20.16 -11.24
C LYS A 373 -6.77 -20.91 -11.23
N GLY A 374 -6.08 -20.87 -10.11
CA GLY A 374 -4.87 -21.66 -9.89
C GLY A 374 -3.65 -21.31 -10.76
N ARG A 375 -3.71 -20.22 -11.56
CA ARG A 375 -2.60 -19.76 -12.41
C ARG A 375 -2.37 -18.27 -12.25
N THR A 376 -1.10 -17.87 -12.23
CA THR A 376 -0.66 -16.48 -12.30
C THR A 376 -0.28 -16.11 -13.74
N CYS A 377 -0.35 -14.83 -14.11
CA CYS A 377 -0.11 -14.41 -15.49
C CYS A 377 1.37 -14.13 -15.78
N ALA A 378 2.13 -13.61 -14.80
CA ALA A 378 3.48 -13.09 -15.04
C ALA A 378 4.59 -13.95 -14.44
N ALA A 379 4.36 -14.70 -13.37
CA ALA A 379 5.38 -15.43 -12.64
C ALA A 379 4.81 -16.77 -12.11
N PRO A 380 5.66 -17.83 -11.88
CA PRO A 380 7.12 -17.84 -12.07
C PRO A 380 7.57 -17.77 -13.54
N GLU A 381 6.72 -18.13 -14.48
CA GLU A 381 6.94 -18.00 -15.91
C GLU A 381 5.75 -17.26 -16.55
N PRO A 382 5.99 -16.39 -17.54
CA PRO A 382 4.92 -15.70 -18.25
C PRO A 382 3.94 -16.68 -18.90
N CYS A 383 2.64 -16.39 -18.80
CA CYS A 383 1.62 -17.15 -19.51
C CYS A 383 1.77 -16.95 -21.02
N GLU A 384 1.60 -18.01 -21.81
CA GLU A 384 1.68 -17.94 -23.29
C GLU A 384 0.71 -16.94 -23.92
N ASN A 385 -0.43 -16.72 -23.27
CA ASN A 385 -1.45 -15.76 -23.74
C ASN A 385 -1.28 -14.37 -23.09
N LEU A 386 -0.18 -14.12 -22.36
CA LEU A 386 0.05 -12.82 -21.74
C LEU A 386 0.28 -11.76 -22.83
N ASN A 387 -0.55 -10.74 -22.83
CA ASN A 387 -0.28 -9.56 -23.63
C ASN A 387 0.85 -8.77 -23.00
N THR A 388 2.01 -8.71 -23.66
CA THR A 388 3.24 -8.09 -23.11
C THR A 388 3.54 -6.72 -23.71
N ASN A 389 2.68 -6.20 -24.59
CA ASN A 389 2.91 -4.98 -25.35
C ASN A 389 2.92 -3.73 -24.45
N HIS A 390 3.93 -2.87 -24.62
CA HIS A 390 4.07 -1.59 -23.93
C HIS A 390 3.72 -0.35 -24.78
N ASP A 391 3.23 -0.52 -26.01
CA ASP A 391 3.02 0.59 -26.96
C ASP A 391 2.04 1.62 -26.44
N ASP A 392 0.94 1.19 -25.79
CA ASP A 392 -0.04 2.11 -25.19
C ASP A 392 0.61 2.98 -24.11
N TYR A 393 1.41 2.38 -23.24
CA TYR A 393 2.10 3.11 -22.18
C TYR A 393 3.12 4.10 -22.73
N ILE A 394 3.93 3.70 -23.71
CA ILE A 394 4.87 4.58 -24.40
C ILE A 394 4.13 5.74 -25.08
N ALA A 395 3.04 5.45 -25.78
CA ALA A 395 2.24 6.46 -26.45
C ALA A 395 1.67 7.49 -25.47
N LEU A 396 1.16 7.04 -24.31
CA LEU A 396 0.72 7.92 -23.23
C LEU A 396 1.86 8.83 -22.72
N LEU A 397 3.00 8.26 -22.35
CA LEU A 397 4.14 9.00 -21.85
C LEU A 397 4.65 10.06 -22.85
N ARG A 398 4.64 9.71 -24.15
CA ARG A 398 5.00 10.63 -25.24
C ARG A 398 4.00 11.78 -25.38
N LYS A 399 2.69 11.52 -25.28
CA LYS A 399 1.65 12.56 -25.32
C LYS A 399 1.80 13.53 -24.14
N LEU A 400 1.94 13.02 -22.92
CA LEU A 400 2.13 13.84 -21.72
C LEU A 400 3.39 14.72 -21.80
N ARG A 401 4.50 14.17 -22.30
CA ARG A 401 5.77 14.91 -22.47
C ARG A 401 5.68 16.06 -23.47
N LYS A 402 4.76 15.99 -24.44
CA LYS A 402 4.57 17.02 -25.46
C LYS A 402 3.67 18.16 -25.00
N LEU A 403 3.03 18.08 -23.85
CA LEU A 403 2.17 19.15 -23.35
C LEU A 403 2.98 20.41 -23.03
N LYS A 404 2.49 21.56 -23.50
CA LYS A 404 3.08 22.86 -23.18
C LYS A 404 3.00 23.09 -21.66
N GLY A 405 4.12 23.40 -21.02
CA GLY A 405 4.24 23.53 -19.56
C GLY A 405 4.86 22.33 -18.87
N VAL A 406 4.90 21.16 -19.51
CA VAL A 406 5.56 19.96 -18.98
C VAL A 406 7.04 19.96 -19.38
N LYS A 407 7.92 19.92 -18.39
CA LYS A 407 9.38 19.80 -18.57
C LYS A 407 9.83 18.35 -18.55
N LYS A 408 9.26 17.53 -17.62
CA LYS A 408 9.59 16.11 -17.45
C LYS A 408 8.36 15.33 -17.00
N VAL A 409 8.31 14.08 -17.44
CA VAL A 409 7.35 13.07 -17.00
C VAL A 409 8.16 11.91 -16.44
N PHE A 410 7.98 11.60 -15.16
CA PHE A 410 8.70 10.53 -14.49
C PHE A 410 7.82 9.28 -14.31
N VAL A 411 8.46 8.13 -14.18
CA VAL A 411 7.89 6.86 -13.76
C VAL A 411 8.59 6.47 -12.46
N ARG A 412 7.86 6.55 -11.34
CA ARG A 412 8.34 6.25 -9.99
C ARG A 412 7.67 5.04 -9.37
N SER A 413 6.44 4.72 -9.80
CA SER A 413 5.74 3.49 -9.43
C SER A 413 6.55 2.27 -9.80
N GLY A 414 6.44 1.19 -9.04
CA GLY A 414 7.20 -0.02 -9.28
C GLY A 414 6.98 -0.60 -10.67
N LEU A 415 8.06 -0.89 -11.36
CA LEU A 415 8.06 -1.52 -12.69
C LEU A 415 8.18 -3.04 -12.55
N ARG A 416 7.33 -3.79 -13.24
CA ARG A 416 7.49 -5.25 -13.42
C ARG A 416 8.49 -5.50 -14.56
N TYR A 417 9.74 -5.74 -14.18
CA TYR A 417 10.84 -5.95 -15.13
C TYR A 417 10.73 -7.29 -15.88
N ASP A 418 10.18 -8.32 -15.26
CA ASP A 418 9.88 -9.60 -15.90
C ASP A 418 8.87 -9.44 -17.04
N TYR A 419 7.87 -8.58 -16.87
CA TYR A 419 6.92 -8.24 -17.91
C TYR A 419 7.57 -7.42 -19.06
N VAL A 420 8.53 -6.56 -18.74
CA VAL A 420 9.35 -5.88 -19.78
C VAL A 420 10.20 -6.87 -20.57
N LEU A 421 10.79 -7.86 -19.91
CA LEU A 421 11.55 -8.90 -20.57
C LEU A 421 10.69 -9.78 -21.47
N ALA A 422 9.45 -10.08 -21.04
CA ALA A 422 8.49 -10.86 -21.82
C ALA A 422 8.07 -10.16 -23.12
N ASP A 423 8.01 -8.83 -23.15
CA ASP A 423 7.81 -8.02 -24.38
C ASP A 423 9.03 -8.07 -25.31
N ASN A 424 10.19 -8.44 -24.78
CA ASN A 424 11.48 -8.46 -25.49
C ASN A 424 11.83 -7.14 -26.22
N ASN A 425 11.29 -6.03 -25.75
CA ASN A 425 11.41 -4.70 -26.36
C ASN A 425 12.44 -3.81 -25.63
N LYS A 426 13.72 -3.93 -26.02
CA LYS A 426 14.79 -3.08 -25.46
C LYS A 426 14.55 -1.58 -25.70
N ALA A 427 13.81 -1.20 -26.74
CA ALA A 427 13.53 0.19 -27.03
C ALA A 427 12.69 0.83 -25.93
N PHE A 428 11.80 0.10 -25.29
CA PHE A 428 11.07 0.57 -24.11
C PHE A 428 12.00 0.97 -22.97
N VAL A 429 12.97 0.12 -22.63
CA VAL A 429 13.96 0.40 -21.57
C VAL A 429 14.79 1.63 -21.92
N LYS A 430 15.20 1.76 -23.20
CA LYS A 430 15.96 2.91 -23.68
C LYS A 430 15.14 4.21 -23.56
N GLU A 431 13.86 4.20 -23.94
CA GLU A 431 12.98 5.37 -23.82
C GLU A 431 12.74 5.74 -22.35
N LEU A 432 12.52 4.77 -21.46
CA LEU A 432 12.43 4.99 -20.02
C LEU A 432 13.70 5.71 -19.51
N CYS A 433 14.88 5.16 -19.78
CA CYS A 433 16.15 5.74 -19.36
C CYS A 433 16.33 7.15 -19.95
N GLN A 434 15.96 7.34 -21.21
CA GLN A 434 16.17 8.62 -21.90
C GLN A 434 15.31 9.74 -21.34
N TYR A 435 14.05 9.49 -20.99
CA TYR A 435 13.07 10.52 -20.72
C TYR A 435 12.36 10.46 -19.38
N HIS A 436 12.26 9.27 -18.75
CA HIS A 436 11.31 9.02 -17.66
C HIS A 436 11.96 8.61 -16.33
N VAL A 437 13.26 8.33 -16.30
CA VAL A 437 14.02 8.03 -15.08
C VAL A 437 14.77 9.27 -14.63
N SER A 438 14.53 9.68 -13.38
CA SER A 438 15.13 10.90 -12.80
C SER A 438 16.56 10.73 -12.27
N GLY A 439 17.09 9.52 -12.28
CA GLY A 439 18.39 9.13 -11.73
C GLY A 439 18.33 7.75 -11.07
N GLN A 440 17.14 7.38 -10.58
CA GLN A 440 16.91 6.09 -9.96
C GLN A 440 15.63 5.46 -10.51
N LEU A 441 15.67 4.15 -10.77
CA LEU A 441 14.52 3.34 -11.13
C LEU A 441 14.30 2.28 -10.05
N LYS A 442 13.11 2.29 -9.44
CA LYS A 442 12.73 1.33 -8.43
C LYS A 442 12.26 0.03 -9.07
N VAL A 443 12.80 -1.09 -8.63
CA VAL A 443 12.39 -2.44 -9.04
C VAL A 443 12.28 -3.33 -7.81
N ALA A 444 11.41 -4.33 -7.84
CA ALA A 444 11.11 -5.15 -6.68
C ALA A 444 11.34 -6.64 -6.97
N PRO A 445 12.60 -7.12 -7.02
CA PRO A 445 12.89 -8.56 -7.08
C PRO A 445 12.42 -9.31 -5.83
N GLU A 446 12.37 -8.67 -4.68
CA GLU A 446 11.98 -9.15 -3.35
C GLU A 446 12.93 -10.20 -2.77
N HIS A 447 13.38 -11.17 -3.57
CA HIS A 447 14.34 -12.22 -3.19
C HIS A 447 15.06 -12.76 -4.43
N VAL A 448 16.06 -13.65 -4.25
CA VAL A 448 16.82 -14.28 -5.35
C VAL A 448 16.74 -15.80 -5.33
N SER A 449 16.46 -16.42 -4.17
CA SER A 449 16.26 -17.87 -4.09
C SER A 449 15.00 -18.25 -4.89
N LYS A 450 15.14 -19.20 -5.83
CA LYS A 450 14.06 -19.67 -6.69
C LYS A 450 12.87 -20.20 -5.88
N ARG A 451 13.14 -20.90 -4.77
CA ARG A 451 12.10 -21.39 -3.88
C ARG A 451 11.23 -20.25 -3.31
N VAL A 452 11.88 -19.19 -2.84
CA VAL A 452 11.20 -18.04 -2.22
C VAL A 452 10.49 -17.22 -3.27
N THR A 453 11.12 -16.90 -4.40
CA THR A 453 10.50 -16.10 -5.47
C THR A 453 9.30 -16.81 -6.09
N THR A 454 9.36 -18.14 -6.27
CA THR A 454 8.20 -18.94 -6.72
C THR A 454 7.04 -18.83 -5.73
N MET A 455 7.32 -18.93 -4.43
CA MET A 455 6.31 -18.82 -3.38
C MET A 455 5.73 -17.40 -3.27
N MET A 456 6.54 -16.38 -3.58
CA MET A 456 6.11 -14.99 -3.66
C MET A 456 5.28 -14.66 -4.92
N GLY A 457 5.32 -15.48 -5.96
CA GLY A 457 4.77 -15.15 -7.29
C GLY A 457 5.59 -14.07 -8.00
N LYS A 458 6.93 -14.16 -7.88
CA LYS A 458 7.89 -13.22 -8.47
C LYS A 458 8.82 -13.94 -9.44
N ALA A 459 9.40 -13.19 -10.37
CA ALA A 459 10.44 -13.65 -11.25
C ALA A 459 11.72 -13.99 -10.48
N GLY A 460 12.55 -14.83 -11.07
CA GLY A 460 13.78 -15.31 -10.47
C GLY A 460 14.95 -14.32 -10.59
N LYS A 461 16.10 -14.79 -10.16
CA LYS A 461 17.38 -14.08 -10.18
C LYS A 461 17.83 -13.74 -11.60
N GLU A 462 17.65 -14.67 -12.54
CA GLU A 462 18.15 -14.51 -13.91
C GLU A 462 17.42 -13.41 -14.67
N GLU A 463 16.09 -13.29 -14.47
CA GLU A 463 15.30 -12.21 -15.05
C GLU A 463 15.75 -10.84 -14.50
N PHE A 464 16.03 -10.76 -13.19
CA PHE A 464 16.55 -9.54 -12.60
C PHE A 464 17.91 -9.13 -13.18
N LEU A 465 18.85 -10.08 -13.32
CA LEU A 465 20.18 -9.83 -13.89
C LEU A 465 20.08 -9.43 -15.37
N THR A 466 19.19 -10.06 -16.14
CA THR A 466 18.95 -9.73 -17.54
C THR A 466 18.43 -8.31 -17.69
N PHE A 467 17.43 -7.93 -16.88
CA PHE A 467 16.90 -6.58 -16.88
C PHE A 467 17.94 -5.53 -16.45
N LYS A 468 18.74 -5.84 -15.41
CA LYS A 468 19.86 -5.00 -14.98
C LYS A 468 20.83 -4.74 -16.13
N LYS A 469 21.19 -5.78 -16.87
CA LYS A 469 22.06 -5.66 -18.04
C LYS A 469 21.46 -4.75 -19.11
N TRP A 470 20.18 -4.90 -19.45
CA TRP A 470 19.50 -4.01 -20.42
C TRP A 470 19.48 -2.55 -19.97
N PHE A 471 19.23 -2.34 -18.69
CA PHE A 471 19.24 -1.00 -18.09
C PHE A 471 20.63 -0.34 -18.13
N GLU A 472 21.68 -1.09 -17.83
CA GLU A 472 23.07 -0.62 -17.88
C GLU A 472 23.53 -0.36 -19.33
N GLU A 473 23.16 -1.22 -20.27
CA GLU A 473 23.39 -1.02 -21.71
C GLU A 473 22.72 0.27 -22.21
N ALA A 474 21.44 0.47 -21.90
CA ALA A 474 20.72 1.67 -22.28
C ALA A 474 21.36 2.95 -21.70
N ASN A 475 21.78 2.92 -20.44
CA ASN A 475 22.47 4.06 -19.81
C ASN A 475 23.81 4.37 -20.47
N ARG A 476 24.59 3.34 -20.80
CA ARG A 476 25.88 3.50 -21.50
C ARG A 476 25.71 4.12 -22.87
N GLU A 477 24.73 3.63 -23.66
CA GLU A 477 24.42 4.18 -24.99
C GLU A 477 23.94 5.63 -24.92
N LEU A 478 23.20 6.02 -23.87
CA LEU A 478 22.68 7.37 -23.67
C LEU A 478 23.64 8.31 -22.95
N GLY A 479 24.82 7.82 -22.52
CA GLY A 479 25.77 8.61 -21.73
C GLY A 479 25.21 9.05 -20.36
N LYS A 480 24.28 8.27 -19.77
CA LYS A 480 23.63 8.60 -18.51
C LYS A 480 24.20 7.83 -17.33
N LYS A 481 24.06 8.41 -16.13
CA LYS A 481 24.39 7.78 -14.84
C LYS A 481 23.10 7.61 -14.03
N GLN A 482 22.38 6.53 -14.27
CA GLN A 482 21.17 6.17 -13.54
C GLN A 482 21.40 4.83 -12.86
N PHE A 483 20.66 4.57 -11.76
CA PHE A 483 20.84 3.41 -10.91
C PHE A 483 19.52 2.68 -10.71
N LEU A 484 19.58 1.34 -10.65
CA LEU A 484 18.47 0.53 -10.13
C LEU A 484 18.48 0.59 -8.60
N VAL A 485 17.30 0.74 -8.02
CA VAL A 485 17.07 0.62 -6.57
C VAL A 485 16.23 -0.62 -6.34
N PRO A 486 16.86 -1.77 -6.10
CA PRO A 486 16.14 -3.01 -5.87
C PRO A 486 15.60 -3.07 -4.44
N TYR A 487 14.32 -3.45 -4.30
CA TYR A 487 13.71 -3.77 -3.02
C TYR A 487 13.81 -5.25 -2.74
N PHE A 488 14.26 -5.59 -1.52
CA PHE A 488 14.32 -6.97 -1.02
C PHE A 488 13.55 -7.09 0.29
N MET A 489 13.00 -8.29 0.51
CA MET A 489 12.16 -8.61 1.66
C MET A 489 12.75 -9.78 2.45
N SER A 490 12.89 -9.61 3.76
CA SER A 490 13.27 -10.70 4.68
C SER A 490 12.05 -11.41 5.25
N SER A 491 12.25 -12.61 5.73
CA SER A 491 11.32 -13.36 6.58
C SER A 491 9.96 -13.65 5.92
N HIS A 492 9.89 -13.68 4.59
CA HIS A 492 8.71 -14.20 3.88
C HIS A 492 8.52 -15.69 4.20
N PRO A 493 7.27 -16.19 4.34
CA PRO A 493 7.02 -17.62 4.46
C PRO A 493 7.73 -18.40 3.36
N GLY A 494 8.42 -19.48 3.73
CA GLY A 494 9.26 -20.27 2.85
C GLY A 494 10.74 -19.87 2.80
N CYS A 495 11.09 -18.68 3.29
CA CYS A 495 12.49 -18.23 3.35
C CYS A 495 13.19 -18.85 4.56
N THR A 496 14.07 -19.83 4.34
CA THR A 496 14.93 -20.43 5.36
C THR A 496 16.17 -19.58 5.60
N LEU A 497 17.02 -20.01 6.51
CA LEU A 497 18.29 -19.33 6.78
C LEU A 497 19.25 -19.44 5.59
N GLU A 498 19.24 -20.59 4.91
CA GLU A 498 20.05 -20.84 3.70
C GLU A 498 19.64 -19.90 2.56
N ASP A 499 18.32 -19.69 2.35
CA ASP A 499 17.85 -18.74 1.33
C ASP A 499 18.26 -17.30 1.66
N ALA A 500 18.23 -16.92 2.94
CA ALA A 500 18.66 -15.59 3.36
C ALA A 500 20.19 -15.40 3.17
N ILE A 501 20.99 -16.45 3.34
CA ILE A 501 22.42 -16.44 3.05
C ILE A 501 22.65 -16.34 1.53
N GLU A 502 21.91 -17.10 0.71
CA GLU A 502 21.96 -16.98 -0.76
C GLU A 502 21.71 -15.54 -1.22
N LEU A 503 20.71 -14.87 -0.61
CA LEU A 503 20.47 -13.45 -0.89
C LEU A 503 21.66 -12.57 -0.47
N ALA A 504 22.25 -12.80 0.69
CA ALA A 504 23.42 -12.05 1.15
C ALA A 504 24.64 -12.23 0.24
N GLU A 505 24.91 -13.46 -0.22
CA GLU A 505 25.96 -13.76 -1.21
C GLU A 505 25.68 -13.03 -2.53
N PHE A 506 24.44 -13.07 -3.03
CA PHE A 506 24.06 -12.33 -4.23
C PHE A 506 24.28 -10.81 -4.08
N LEU A 507 23.88 -10.21 -2.95
CA LEU A 507 24.11 -8.80 -2.68
C LEU A 507 25.60 -8.43 -2.67
N ARG A 508 26.44 -9.30 -2.10
CA ARG A 508 27.90 -9.18 -2.14
C ARG A 508 28.42 -9.20 -3.58
N ASP A 509 28.03 -10.20 -4.35
CA ASP A 509 28.54 -10.44 -5.71
C ASP A 509 28.10 -9.34 -6.69
N GLN A 510 26.91 -8.79 -6.47
CA GLN A 510 26.39 -7.66 -7.26
C GLN A 510 26.82 -6.30 -6.73
N HIS A 511 27.62 -6.23 -5.65
CA HIS A 511 28.01 -4.99 -4.97
C HIS A 511 26.82 -4.10 -4.57
N MET A 512 25.72 -4.74 -4.16
CA MET A 512 24.51 -4.06 -3.70
C MET A 512 24.48 -4.04 -2.17
N TYR A 513 24.27 -2.86 -1.60
CA TYR A 513 24.27 -2.68 -0.14
C TYR A 513 23.00 -1.91 0.26
N PRO A 514 21.87 -2.59 0.41
CA PRO A 514 20.61 -1.91 0.70
C PRO A 514 20.64 -1.26 2.09
N GLU A 515 20.44 0.06 2.13
CA GLU A 515 20.32 0.81 3.39
C GLU A 515 18.96 0.55 4.04
N GLN A 516 17.93 0.43 3.22
CA GLN A 516 16.57 0.12 3.66
C GLN A 516 16.19 -1.29 3.20
N VAL A 517 15.76 -2.10 4.15
CA VAL A 517 15.26 -3.46 3.91
C VAL A 517 13.88 -3.60 4.53
N GLN A 518 13.02 -4.37 3.87
CA GLN A 518 11.67 -4.63 4.34
C GLN A 518 11.61 -6.02 4.98
N ASP A 519 10.95 -6.10 6.13
CA ASP A 519 10.56 -7.40 6.68
C ASP A 519 9.14 -7.70 6.25
N PHE A 520 8.84 -8.95 5.97
CA PHE A 520 7.49 -9.37 5.70
C PHE A 520 6.55 -9.02 6.87
N ILE A 521 5.47 -8.34 6.57
CA ILE A 521 4.39 -8.04 7.52
C ILE A 521 3.16 -8.84 7.09
N PRO A 522 2.68 -9.77 7.93
CA PRO A 522 1.46 -10.48 7.65
C PRO A 522 0.26 -9.53 7.55
N THR A 523 -0.21 -9.31 6.33
CA THR A 523 -1.38 -8.47 6.05
C THR A 523 -2.60 -9.37 5.86
N PRO A 524 -3.72 -9.15 6.56
CA PRO A 524 -4.90 -9.99 6.44
C PRO A 524 -5.35 -10.18 4.99
N GLY A 525 -5.90 -11.35 4.65
CA GLY A 525 -6.40 -11.65 3.31
C GLY A 525 -5.34 -12.00 2.26
N SER A 526 -4.04 -11.93 2.57
CA SER A 526 -2.99 -12.35 1.64
C SER A 526 -2.61 -13.82 1.81
N LEU A 527 -2.24 -14.48 0.70
CA LEU A 527 -1.80 -15.87 0.68
C LEU A 527 -0.59 -16.10 1.61
N SER A 528 0.36 -15.18 1.62
CA SER A 528 1.53 -15.25 2.50
C SER A 528 1.15 -15.15 3.98
N THR A 529 0.09 -14.44 4.33
CA THR A 529 -0.38 -14.37 5.71
C THR A 529 -1.02 -15.68 6.15
N CYS A 530 -1.76 -16.34 5.25
CA CYS A 530 -2.28 -17.68 5.51
C CYS A 530 -1.11 -18.66 5.78
N MET A 531 -0.11 -18.69 4.90
CA MET A 531 1.09 -19.51 5.10
C MET A 531 1.84 -19.15 6.40
N TYR A 532 1.95 -17.87 6.72
CA TYR A 532 2.62 -17.40 7.93
C TYR A 532 1.94 -17.91 9.20
N TYR A 533 0.63 -17.82 9.27
CA TYR A 533 -0.15 -18.26 10.42
C TYR A 533 -0.20 -19.79 10.55
N THR A 534 -0.57 -20.45 9.47
CA THR A 534 -0.82 -21.90 9.47
C THR A 534 0.45 -22.74 9.42
N GLY A 535 1.48 -22.30 8.70
CA GLY A 535 2.63 -23.11 8.30
C GLY A 535 2.32 -24.04 7.12
N ILE A 536 1.23 -23.76 6.38
CA ILE A 536 0.72 -24.60 5.28
C ILE A 536 0.45 -23.70 4.08
N ASN A 537 0.84 -24.14 2.89
CA ASN A 537 0.40 -23.51 1.66
C ASN A 537 -1.03 -23.94 1.32
N PRO A 538 -2.04 -23.06 1.39
CA PRO A 538 -3.43 -23.46 1.18
C PRO A 538 -3.73 -23.88 -0.25
N LEU A 539 -2.83 -23.62 -1.22
CA LEU A 539 -3.04 -23.97 -2.62
C LEU A 539 -2.72 -25.45 -2.94
N ASP A 540 -1.77 -26.05 -2.19
CA ASP A 540 -1.31 -27.43 -2.43
C ASP A 540 -1.22 -28.28 -1.15
N GLY A 541 -1.56 -27.73 0.01
CA GLY A 541 -1.58 -28.41 1.31
C GLY A 541 -0.17 -28.69 1.89
N LYS A 542 0.90 -28.25 1.24
CA LYS A 542 2.25 -28.56 1.68
C LYS A 542 2.70 -27.70 2.87
N PRO A 543 3.53 -28.27 3.77
CA PRO A 543 4.11 -27.50 4.86
C PRO A 543 5.06 -26.41 4.35
N VAL A 544 5.03 -25.23 5.01
CA VAL A 544 5.85 -24.08 4.71
C VAL A 544 6.64 -23.68 5.93
N TYR A 545 7.94 -23.51 5.77
CA TYR A 545 8.79 -22.94 6.83
C TYR A 545 8.41 -21.49 7.10
N VAL A 546 8.38 -21.11 8.38
CA VAL A 546 8.10 -19.74 8.79
C VAL A 546 9.02 -19.30 9.91
N ALA A 547 9.78 -18.24 9.70
CA ALA A 547 10.61 -17.61 10.72
C ALA A 547 9.72 -16.85 11.73
N LYS A 548 9.14 -17.55 12.72
CA LYS A 548 8.22 -16.95 13.73
C LYS A 548 8.97 -16.28 14.87
N LYS A 549 10.11 -16.82 15.28
CA LYS A 549 10.90 -16.26 16.40
C LYS A 549 11.55 -14.94 15.99
N GLY A 550 11.48 -13.94 16.89
CA GLY A 550 12.06 -12.62 16.60
C GLY A 550 13.54 -12.64 16.26
N ARG A 551 14.31 -13.62 16.86
CA ARG A 551 15.73 -13.77 16.58
C ARG A 551 15.99 -14.32 15.17
N ASP A 552 15.16 -15.24 14.68
CA ASP A 552 15.30 -15.80 13.33
C ASP A 552 15.00 -14.71 12.28
N LYS A 553 13.96 -13.90 12.48
CA LYS A 553 13.68 -12.73 11.64
C LYS A 553 14.84 -11.73 11.67
N ALA A 554 15.39 -11.45 12.85
CA ALA A 554 16.51 -10.53 12.99
C ALA A 554 17.76 -11.03 12.26
N LYS A 555 18.08 -12.35 12.28
CA LYS A 555 19.18 -12.96 11.52
C LYS A 555 18.98 -12.78 10.01
N GLN A 556 17.79 -13.11 9.48
CA GLN A 556 17.50 -12.96 8.05
C GLN A 556 17.60 -11.49 7.60
N ARG A 557 17.11 -10.56 8.41
CA ARG A 557 17.24 -9.13 8.13
C ARG A 557 18.72 -8.69 8.17
N ALA A 558 19.47 -9.10 9.19
CA ALA A 558 20.86 -8.74 9.36
C ALA A 558 21.73 -9.20 8.18
N LEU A 559 21.45 -10.37 7.60
CA LEU A 559 22.13 -10.90 6.41
C LEU A 559 21.99 -9.99 5.19
N MET A 560 20.86 -9.32 4.98
CA MET A 560 20.71 -8.33 3.90
C MET A 560 21.55 -7.06 4.13
N GLN A 561 21.90 -6.76 5.37
CA GLN A 561 22.71 -5.61 5.77
C GLN A 561 23.99 -6.04 6.47
N TYR A 562 24.63 -7.11 5.97
CA TYR A 562 25.78 -7.77 6.61
C TYR A 562 26.99 -6.85 6.82
N LYS A 563 27.12 -5.76 6.06
CA LYS A 563 28.19 -4.75 6.23
C LYS A 563 27.96 -3.81 7.39
N ASN A 564 26.72 -3.71 7.93
CA ASN A 564 26.48 -2.89 9.09
C ASN A 564 27.08 -3.56 10.33
N ILE A 565 27.98 -2.85 11.00
CA ILE A 565 28.70 -3.36 12.18
C ILE A 565 27.74 -3.76 13.32
N GLU A 566 26.60 -3.11 13.44
CA GLU A 566 25.58 -3.43 14.43
C GLU A 566 24.94 -4.82 14.20
N ASN A 567 25.00 -5.33 12.96
CA ASN A 567 24.47 -6.63 12.59
C ASN A 567 25.50 -7.76 12.71
N TYR A 568 26.79 -7.44 13.00
CA TYR A 568 27.89 -8.40 12.96
C TYR A 568 27.61 -9.69 13.76
N ASP A 569 27.17 -9.56 15.00
CA ASP A 569 26.92 -10.73 15.85
C ASP A 569 25.78 -11.61 15.34
N LEU A 570 24.70 -11.00 14.84
CA LEU A 570 23.58 -11.74 14.25
C LEU A 570 23.98 -12.44 12.94
N VAL A 571 24.76 -11.79 12.10
CA VAL A 571 25.26 -12.38 10.84
C VAL A 571 26.20 -13.53 11.17
N LYS A 572 27.12 -13.37 12.12
CA LYS A 572 28.05 -14.43 12.56
C LYS A 572 27.30 -15.64 13.11
N GLU A 573 26.31 -15.41 13.97
CA GLU A 573 25.43 -16.46 14.50
C GLU A 573 24.71 -17.20 13.37
N ALA A 574 24.11 -16.48 12.44
CA ALA A 574 23.41 -17.04 11.30
C ALA A 574 24.32 -17.94 10.44
N LEU A 575 25.53 -17.47 10.14
CA LEU A 575 26.50 -18.24 9.37
C LEU A 575 27.01 -19.51 10.09
N ILE A 576 27.19 -19.43 11.40
CA ILE A 576 27.59 -20.61 12.21
C ILE A 576 26.44 -21.62 12.27
N GLU A 577 25.20 -21.16 12.49
CA GLU A 577 23.99 -22.00 12.57
C GLU A 577 23.77 -22.77 11.24
N ALA A 578 23.93 -22.06 10.11
CA ALA A 578 23.81 -22.65 8.78
C ALA A 578 25.07 -23.46 8.32
N ASN A 579 26.07 -23.64 9.20
CA ASN A 579 27.34 -24.29 8.89
C ASN A 579 28.11 -23.63 7.71
N ARG A 580 27.94 -22.29 7.51
CA ARG A 580 28.62 -21.51 6.47
C ARG A 580 29.76 -20.66 7.03
N ARG A 581 30.68 -21.34 7.75
CA ARG A 581 31.90 -20.69 8.30
C ARG A 581 32.85 -20.21 7.20
N ASP A 582 32.76 -20.79 6.00
CA ASP A 582 33.46 -20.36 4.79
C ASP A 582 33.24 -18.89 4.45
N LEU A 583 32.07 -18.31 4.84
CA LEU A 583 31.74 -16.93 4.61
C LEU A 583 32.27 -15.96 5.70
N ILE A 584 33.04 -16.47 6.67
CA ILE A 584 33.66 -15.68 7.74
C ILE A 584 35.18 -15.65 7.49
N GLY A 585 35.69 -14.56 6.96
CA GLY A 585 37.10 -14.44 6.60
C GLY A 585 37.42 -13.08 5.99
N PHE A 586 38.59 -13.00 5.34
CA PHE A 586 39.06 -11.80 4.66
C PHE A 586 39.04 -11.93 3.12
N GLY A 587 38.66 -13.09 2.62
CA GLY A 587 38.53 -13.34 1.19
C GLY A 587 37.35 -12.58 0.55
N PRO A 588 37.37 -12.38 -0.77
CA PRO A 588 36.31 -11.70 -1.48
C PRO A 588 34.93 -12.42 -1.40
N GLU A 589 35.00 -13.74 -1.16
CA GLU A 589 33.83 -14.62 -0.97
C GLU A 589 33.18 -14.47 0.41
N CYS A 590 33.87 -13.84 1.39
CA CYS A 590 33.38 -13.73 2.75
C CYS A 590 32.40 -12.57 2.90
N LEU A 591 31.38 -12.74 3.77
CA LEU A 591 30.41 -11.69 4.13
C LEU A 591 30.92 -10.80 5.27
N ILE A 592 31.57 -11.42 6.26
CA ILE A 592 32.08 -10.70 7.45
C ILE A 592 33.49 -11.18 7.81
N PRO A 593 34.33 -10.31 8.39
CA PRO A 593 35.64 -10.71 8.91
C PRO A 593 35.50 -11.55 10.19
N PRO A 594 36.53 -12.30 10.62
CA PRO A 594 36.50 -13.14 11.83
C PRO A 594 36.29 -12.35 13.13
N ARG A 595 36.67 -11.06 13.14
CA ARG A 595 36.45 -10.13 14.25
C ARG A 595 35.90 -8.79 13.71
N PRO A 596 35.03 -8.07 14.45
CA PRO A 596 34.50 -6.79 14.02
C PRO A 596 35.64 -5.80 13.81
N ILE A 597 35.68 -5.17 12.62
CA ILE A 597 36.64 -4.12 12.30
C ILE A 597 36.06 -2.83 12.85
N GLY A 598 36.66 -2.23 13.91
CA GLY A 598 36.23 -0.91 14.42
C GLY A 598 36.14 -0.75 15.92
N GLN A 599 36.44 -1.77 16.73
CA GLN A 599 36.63 -1.59 18.19
C GLN A 599 38.11 -1.50 18.57
N GLY A 600 38.84 -0.62 17.89
CA GLY A 600 40.11 -0.13 18.43
C GLY A 600 39.82 0.89 19.53
N LYS A 601 40.07 0.52 20.80
CA LYS A 601 40.15 1.48 21.89
C LYS A 601 41.07 2.62 21.45
N VAL A 602 40.54 3.83 21.34
CA VAL A 602 41.39 5.04 21.36
C VAL A 602 42.01 5.10 22.77
N GLN A 603 43.16 4.45 22.91
CA GLN A 603 44.04 4.72 24.04
C GLN A 603 44.60 6.15 23.84
N ASN A 604 44.11 7.05 24.63
CA ASN A 604 44.66 8.38 24.82
C ASN A 604 46.11 8.27 25.33
N GLN A 605 47.06 8.13 24.42
CA GLN A 605 48.46 8.39 24.75
C GLN A 605 48.73 9.87 24.45
N GLY A 606 48.83 10.63 25.55
CA GLY A 606 49.30 11.99 25.50
C GLY A 606 50.67 12.08 24.83
N ARG A 607 50.75 12.85 23.76
CA ARG A 607 52.02 13.33 23.19
C ARG A 607 52.04 14.85 23.17
N LYS A 608 53.06 15.33 23.87
CA LYS A 608 53.49 16.72 24.00
C LYS A 608 53.64 17.39 22.63
N LYS A 609 53.27 18.66 22.63
CA LYS A 609 53.51 19.64 21.54
C LYS A 609 55.00 19.73 21.18
N THR A 610 55.30 19.68 19.90
CA THR A 610 56.33 20.54 19.27
C THR A 610 55.86 20.89 17.86
N GLY A 611 55.97 22.18 17.51
CA GLY A 611 55.41 22.80 16.37
C GLY A 611 56.18 22.59 15.10
N GLN A 612 55.58 22.86 13.98
CA GLN A 612 55.96 23.81 12.93
C GLN A 612 55.23 23.53 11.61
N SER A 613 54.79 24.60 11.07
CA SER A 613 54.06 24.90 9.85
C SER A 613 54.53 24.25 8.53
N ARG A 614 53.56 24.07 7.64
CA ARG A 614 53.46 24.44 6.19
C ARG A 614 52.37 23.56 5.55
N GLY A 615 51.28 24.03 5.05
CA GLY A 615 51.01 24.77 3.83
C GLY A 615 50.63 23.77 2.73
N GLY A 616 49.33 23.61 2.39
CA GLY A 616 48.86 22.82 1.25
C GLY A 616 47.35 22.87 1.11
N GLN A 617 46.86 23.77 0.30
CA GLN A 617 45.43 23.94 -0.06
C GLN A 617 44.97 22.75 -0.91
N SER A 618 43.80 22.18 -0.60
CA SER A 618 42.93 21.54 -1.59
C SER A 618 41.49 21.84 -1.29
N ARG A 619 40.86 22.51 -2.23
CA ARG A 619 39.45 22.90 -2.26
C ARG A 619 38.60 21.70 -2.65
N TYR A 620 37.59 21.38 -1.86
CA TYR A 620 36.35 20.80 -2.40
C TYR A 620 35.16 21.46 -1.71
N ALA A 621 34.26 21.96 -2.56
CA ALA A 621 33.10 22.72 -2.22
C ALA A 621 32.02 21.86 -1.57
N ARG A 622 31.46 22.33 -0.46
CA ARG A 622 30.19 21.91 0.09
C ARG A 622 29.12 22.94 -0.27
N SER A 623 28.07 22.48 -0.90
CA SER A 623 26.86 23.26 -1.12
C SER A 623 25.91 23.11 0.06
N GLY A 624 25.55 24.22 0.66
CA GLY A 624 24.27 24.67 1.15
C GLY A 624 23.51 23.89 2.22
N SER A 625 23.55 24.39 3.45
CA SER A 625 22.50 24.19 4.46
C SER A 625 21.89 25.54 4.83
N PRO A 626 20.59 25.61 5.18
CA PRO A 626 19.93 26.89 5.45
C PRO A 626 20.10 27.36 6.90
N SER A 627 20.08 28.64 6.99
CA SER A 627 20.16 29.60 8.07
C SER A 627 19.52 29.22 9.42
N GLN A 628 20.31 29.41 10.47
CA GLN A 628 19.88 29.55 11.86
C GLN A 628 19.27 30.93 12.09
N VAL A 629 18.11 30.96 12.73
CA VAL A 629 17.50 32.18 13.30
C VAL A 629 17.93 32.31 14.76
N ASN A 630 18.50 33.48 15.08
CA ASN A 630 18.96 33.91 16.41
C ASN A 630 17.87 33.87 17.49
N LYS A 631 18.17 33.24 18.62
CA LYS A 631 17.45 33.45 19.87
C LYS A 631 18.22 34.45 20.75
N THR A 632 17.62 35.58 20.98
CA THR A 632 18.02 36.55 22.00
C THR A 632 17.56 36.08 23.37
N LYS A 633 18.48 36.19 24.34
CA LYS A 633 18.27 35.93 25.78
C LYS A 633 17.36 37.01 26.38
N GLY A 634 16.47 36.59 27.28
CA GLY A 634 15.78 37.46 28.23
C GLY A 634 15.44 36.69 29.49
N GLU A 635 16.24 36.87 30.54
CA GLU A 635 15.97 36.38 31.89
C GLU A 635 14.75 37.06 32.51
N ARG A 636 13.94 36.34 33.29
CA ARG A 636 13.59 36.70 34.67
C ARG A 636 12.76 35.65 35.40
N LYS A 637 13.27 35.29 36.57
CA LYS A 637 12.66 34.50 37.65
C LYS A 637 11.34 35.12 38.13
N ARG A 638 10.37 34.32 38.57
CA ARG A 638 9.82 34.34 39.94
C ARG A 638 8.87 33.15 40.20
N ARG A 639 9.04 32.60 41.41
CA ARG A 639 8.23 31.62 42.13
C ARG A 639 6.83 32.18 42.45
N PHE A 640 5.80 31.35 42.60
CA PHE A 640 5.12 31.01 43.87
C PHE A 640 3.83 30.21 43.58
N THR A 641 3.77 29.01 44.17
CA THR A 641 2.72 28.34 44.97
C THR A 641 1.24 28.66 44.74
N ARG A 642 0.44 27.73 44.37
CA ARG A 642 -0.48 26.86 45.13
C ARG A 642 -1.13 25.84 44.21
#